data_608bbf4c9f5ad16b51bfd463047754ce
#
_entry.id   608bbf4c9f5ad16b51bfd463047754ce
#
_cell.length_a   1.000
_cell.length_b   1.000
_cell.length_c   1.000
_cell.angle_alpha   90.00
_cell.angle_beta   90.00
_cell.angle_gamma   90.00
#
_symmetry.space_group_name_H-M   'P 1'
#
loop_
_entity.id
_entity.type
_entity.pdbx_description
1 polymer ?
#
loop_
_entity_poly.entity_id
_entity_poly.type
_entity_poly.pdbx_seq_one_letter_code
_entity_poly.pdbx_strand_id
1 'polypeptide(L)'
;MSAFSPGSHNSQVSATPKEQSHVSSYQQQHPANVRALRVFRSILSSSFGPSGFLKMIQNQSGGHLTLTSSSQRLLQSISLSKPILKLIAAAVEGHLKIWSDGGLYTALLTCALIEECWESGLHPVLCVSVNEIVRDLCLQTLNRQDGLRIPIDLASMDAMLSLVKPVIGSKPGCGMDTGQVTFISSLVMQAFVSSIPSPNSQQVLTLPQVQIIGVESWPVSGSHFVLGVLMAAPDIPPSFKRDVRTPGVHTGPDGGCIRVALYDISLAGDSEEFIDVRYELSPELHAEDATLAAMKDLVDHLVAHGVGLVACQRVIHPSVKGYLRARGVQALDRLSLLHIREVQRITDAEILSSLDTNVPASSLGHLTDIRQHVMFKKSYLHLINTASPQCCLVLCHYTEQALEELKHVCQVALHTLTLALKDPWALPGAGCLEFILAHCIRRQVRELGDSLWQDIGCTKAQFLRLAETFATCLEAVAMAINKRGEQHITDVASHHRWLLPSDGVEDTAWLQGKGRCACGLKTAEEHAEEREWNLVGGVQGGAQRGGIKENGAHLQKSKTEGDRYDPSSPVSNSHKKTVNKKAKDSSKSDKCTEILMPGNGGDICGTMDADSGNSTASLSGKNLILDSFAVKCNAFRVAVETANMVLRIGHTIEDIN
;
A
#
# COMPACT_ATOMS: atom_id res chain seq x y z
N MET A 1 -54.13 67.40 -15.49
CA MET A 1 -53.93 67.27 -14.03
C MET A 1 -54.30 65.85 -13.63
N SER A 2 -53.34 64.95 -13.54
CA SER A 2 -53.50 63.59 -13.01
C SER A 2 -52.27 63.26 -12.24
N ALA A 3 -52.46 62.99 -10.96
CA ALA A 3 -51.45 62.76 -9.98
C ALA A 3 -50.85 61.38 -10.15
N PHE A 4 -49.54 61.32 -10.13
CA PHE A 4 -48.79 60.09 -10.02
C PHE A 4 -48.58 59.74 -8.50
N SER A 5 -49.03 58.56 -8.07
CA SER A 5 -48.73 58.00 -6.78
C SER A 5 -47.50 57.08 -6.92
N PRO A 6 -46.51 57.11 -6.02
CA PRO A 6 -45.40 56.18 -6.09
C PRO A 6 -45.76 54.83 -5.46
N GLY A 7 -45.67 53.77 -6.24
CA GLY A 7 -45.80 52.41 -5.76
C GLY A 7 -44.56 51.99 -4.93
N SER A 8 -44.80 51.63 -3.70
CA SER A 8 -43.81 51.03 -2.83
C SER A 8 -43.52 49.56 -3.27
N HIS A 9 -42.39 49.33 -3.86
CA HIS A 9 -41.86 47.97 -4.04
C HIS A 9 -41.33 47.48 -2.70
N ASN A 10 -42.16 46.70 -2.03
CA ASN A 10 -41.71 45.83 -0.93
C ASN A 10 -40.94 44.63 -1.55
N SER A 11 -39.64 44.73 -1.61
CA SER A 11 -38.78 43.59 -1.83
C SER A 11 -38.75 42.70 -0.56
N GLN A 12 -39.63 41.71 -0.54
CA GLN A 12 -39.49 40.60 0.40
C GLN A 12 -38.17 39.87 0.11
N VAL A 13 -37.15 40.14 0.89
CA VAL A 13 -35.97 39.30 0.99
C VAL A 13 -36.45 37.95 1.57
N SER A 14 -36.54 36.94 0.71
CA SER A 14 -36.76 35.57 1.14
C SER A 14 -35.59 35.16 2.00
N ALA A 15 -35.85 35.10 3.31
CA ALA A 15 -34.90 34.51 4.24
C ALA A 15 -34.68 33.04 3.85
N THR A 16 -33.46 32.70 3.45
CA THR A 16 -33.03 31.31 3.30
C THR A 16 -33.37 30.56 4.59
N PRO A 17 -33.99 29.38 4.50
CA PRO A 17 -34.28 28.59 5.69
C PRO A 17 -32.94 28.32 6.42
N LYS A 18 -32.88 28.69 7.70
CA LYS A 18 -31.76 28.35 8.55
C LYS A 18 -31.65 26.83 8.58
N GLU A 19 -30.50 26.32 8.16
CA GLU A 19 -30.13 24.93 8.31
C GLU A 19 -30.40 24.50 9.76
N GLN A 20 -31.26 23.49 9.94
CA GLN A 20 -31.56 22.94 11.26
C GLN A 20 -30.63 21.75 11.48
N SER A 21 -29.75 21.89 12.47
CA SER A 21 -28.91 20.76 12.92
C SER A 21 -29.70 19.84 13.83
N HIS A 22 -29.69 18.56 13.56
CA HIS A 22 -30.29 17.55 14.43
C HIS A 22 -29.20 16.95 15.34
N VAL A 23 -29.34 17.16 16.64
CA VAL A 23 -28.46 16.56 17.65
C VAL A 23 -29.12 15.31 18.21
N SER A 24 -28.46 14.17 18.06
CA SER A 24 -28.93 12.90 18.63
C SER A 24 -27.90 12.33 19.59
N SER A 25 -28.38 11.82 20.72
CA SER A 25 -27.52 11.08 21.65
C SER A 25 -27.13 9.75 21.01
N TYR A 26 -25.89 9.32 21.26
CA TYR A 26 -25.37 8.05 20.76
C TYR A 26 -26.27 6.85 21.12
N GLN A 27 -26.82 6.84 22.35
CA GLN A 27 -27.71 5.76 22.81
C GLN A 27 -28.98 5.61 21.98
N GLN A 28 -29.54 6.71 21.44
CA GLN A 28 -30.73 6.68 20.60
C GLN A 28 -30.44 6.12 19.20
N GLN A 29 -29.26 6.38 18.66
CA GLN A 29 -28.87 5.89 17.33
C GLN A 29 -28.18 4.52 17.35
N HIS A 30 -27.82 4.01 18.52
CA HIS A 30 -27.02 2.80 18.68
C HIS A 30 -27.54 1.58 17.85
N PRO A 31 -28.82 1.21 17.87
CA PRO A 31 -29.29 0.03 17.10
C PRO A 31 -29.18 0.23 15.58
N ALA A 32 -29.40 1.46 15.10
CA ALA A 32 -29.28 1.78 13.68
C ALA A 32 -27.82 1.78 13.23
N ASN A 33 -26.92 2.30 14.08
CA ASN A 33 -25.49 2.31 13.82
C ASN A 33 -24.90 0.90 13.82
N VAL A 34 -25.29 0.03 14.76
CA VAL A 34 -24.88 -1.39 14.79
C VAL A 34 -25.32 -2.11 13.51
N ARG A 35 -26.57 -1.90 13.09
CA ARG A 35 -27.08 -2.50 11.84
C ARG A 35 -26.30 -2.02 10.62
N ALA A 36 -26.07 -0.72 10.50
CA ALA A 36 -25.31 -0.14 9.40
C ALA A 36 -23.88 -0.65 9.37
N LEU A 37 -23.22 -0.76 10.54
CA LEU A 37 -21.87 -1.28 10.68
C LEU A 37 -21.79 -2.75 10.25
N ARG A 38 -22.72 -3.60 10.67
CA ARG A 38 -22.80 -5.02 10.24
C ARG A 38 -22.96 -5.16 8.74
N VAL A 39 -23.83 -4.37 8.13
CA VAL A 39 -24.01 -4.37 6.67
C VAL A 39 -22.72 -3.95 5.98
N PHE A 40 -22.10 -2.87 6.45
CA PHE A 40 -20.84 -2.39 5.90
C PHE A 40 -19.73 -3.45 6.02
N ARG A 41 -19.55 -4.04 7.21
CA ARG A 41 -18.61 -5.15 7.45
C ARG A 41 -18.89 -6.33 6.52
N SER A 42 -20.15 -6.71 6.33
CA SER A 42 -20.54 -7.80 5.42
C SER A 42 -20.17 -7.51 3.97
N ILE A 43 -20.40 -6.27 3.50
CA ILE A 43 -20.01 -5.83 2.16
C ILE A 43 -18.50 -5.96 1.98
N LEU A 44 -17.71 -5.41 2.91
CA LEU A 44 -16.25 -5.42 2.84
C LEU A 44 -15.69 -6.83 2.95
N SER A 45 -16.17 -7.62 3.91
CA SER A 45 -15.70 -8.99 4.14
C SER A 45 -15.97 -9.91 2.95
N SER A 46 -17.03 -9.62 2.17
CA SER A 46 -17.33 -10.40 0.97
C SER A 46 -16.36 -10.16 -0.19
N SER A 47 -15.51 -9.11 -0.15
CA SER A 47 -14.46 -8.83 -1.12
C SER A 47 -13.06 -9.18 -0.61
N PHE A 48 -12.94 -9.70 0.62
CA PHE A 48 -11.67 -9.95 1.27
C PHE A 48 -11.06 -11.29 0.86
N GLY A 49 -9.81 -11.25 0.36
CA GLY A 49 -9.04 -12.41 -0.05
C GLY A 49 -9.29 -12.87 -1.50
N PRO A 50 -8.55 -13.91 -1.95
CA PRO A 50 -8.52 -14.33 -3.35
C PRO A 50 -9.86 -14.90 -3.86
N SER A 51 -10.70 -15.41 -2.96
CA SER A 51 -12.04 -15.92 -3.27
C SER A 51 -13.14 -14.88 -3.06
N GLY A 52 -12.79 -13.61 -2.88
CA GLY A 52 -13.74 -12.52 -2.67
C GLY A 52 -14.64 -12.26 -3.87
N PHE A 53 -15.78 -11.58 -3.62
CA PHE A 53 -16.70 -11.17 -4.67
C PHE A 53 -16.44 -9.74 -5.13
N LEU A 54 -16.62 -9.48 -6.41
CA LEU A 54 -16.65 -8.15 -6.98
C LEU A 54 -17.81 -7.33 -6.47
N LYS A 55 -17.61 -6.04 -6.36
CA LYS A 55 -18.66 -5.06 -6.12
C LYS A 55 -18.88 -4.24 -7.39
N MET A 56 -20.13 -4.18 -7.78
CA MET A 56 -20.59 -3.30 -8.84
C MET A 56 -21.25 -2.08 -8.22
N ILE A 57 -20.69 -0.91 -8.46
CA ILE A 57 -21.14 0.36 -7.90
C ILE A 57 -21.49 1.28 -9.05
N GLN A 58 -22.72 1.79 -9.03
CA GLN A 58 -23.20 2.75 -9.99
C GLN A 58 -23.47 4.08 -9.29
N ASN A 59 -22.95 5.18 -9.85
CA ASN A 59 -23.23 6.51 -9.35
C ASN A 59 -24.71 6.88 -9.52
N GLN A 60 -25.22 7.69 -8.60
CA GLN A 60 -26.64 8.16 -8.64
C GLN A 60 -27.00 8.88 -9.94
N SER A 61 -26.04 9.53 -10.57
CA SER A 61 -26.20 10.17 -11.89
C SER A 61 -26.22 9.20 -13.08
N GLY A 62 -26.07 7.89 -12.83
CA GLY A 62 -26.25 6.84 -13.85
C GLY A 62 -25.13 6.68 -14.87
N GLY A 63 -24.04 7.48 -14.80
CA GLY A 63 -23.06 7.57 -15.88
C GLY A 63 -21.86 6.63 -15.77
N HIS A 64 -21.36 6.34 -14.60
CA HIS A 64 -20.12 5.56 -14.44
C HIS A 64 -20.35 4.32 -13.59
N LEU A 65 -19.98 3.17 -14.15
CA LEU A 65 -20.04 1.87 -13.50
C LEU A 65 -18.65 1.48 -13.02
N THR A 66 -18.47 1.33 -11.70
CA THR A 66 -17.22 0.82 -11.12
C THR A 66 -17.39 -0.64 -10.72
N LEU A 67 -16.55 -1.51 -11.26
CA LEU A 67 -16.45 -2.90 -10.85
C LEU A 67 -15.10 -3.10 -10.17
N THR A 68 -15.12 -3.51 -8.87
CA THR A 68 -13.87 -3.58 -8.09
C THR A 68 -13.95 -4.59 -6.95
N SER A 69 -12.78 -5.09 -6.56
CA SER A 69 -12.52 -5.80 -5.31
C SER A 69 -11.51 -5.05 -4.42
N SER A 70 -10.93 -3.97 -4.93
CA SER A 70 -9.96 -3.15 -4.23
C SER A 70 -10.63 -2.24 -3.20
N SER A 71 -10.06 -2.17 -1.97
CA SER A 71 -10.55 -1.30 -0.90
C SER A 71 -10.57 0.16 -1.29
N GLN A 72 -9.53 0.65 -1.95
CA GLN A 72 -9.41 2.04 -2.34
C GLN A 72 -10.51 2.44 -3.32
N ARG A 73 -10.66 1.69 -4.42
CA ARG A 73 -11.69 1.97 -5.42
C ARG A 73 -13.10 1.80 -4.87
N LEU A 74 -13.31 0.82 -3.98
CA LEU A 74 -14.58 0.57 -3.32
C LEU A 74 -14.99 1.75 -2.44
N LEU A 75 -14.10 2.22 -1.54
CA LEU A 75 -14.40 3.31 -0.62
C LEU A 75 -14.60 4.65 -1.33
N GLN A 76 -13.83 4.92 -2.39
CA GLN A 76 -13.99 6.12 -3.22
C GLN A 76 -15.30 6.15 -4.02
N SER A 77 -15.85 4.98 -4.34
CA SER A 77 -17.06 4.87 -5.17
C SER A 77 -18.34 4.73 -4.35
N ILE A 78 -18.28 4.30 -3.09
CA ILE A 78 -19.47 4.08 -2.26
C ILE A 78 -19.93 5.37 -1.58
N SER A 79 -21.23 5.64 -1.67
CA SER A 79 -21.85 6.75 -0.93
C SER A 79 -22.34 6.27 0.44
N LEU A 80 -21.73 6.79 1.50
CA LEU A 80 -22.04 6.45 2.88
C LEU A 80 -22.91 7.54 3.51
N SER A 81 -24.08 7.16 4.02
CA SER A 81 -25.02 8.08 4.68
C SER A 81 -24.70 8.32 6.15
N LYS A 82 -24.23 7.29 6.87
CA LYS A 82 -24.00 7.36 8.32
C LYS A 82 -22.64 7.97 8.67
N PRO A 83 -22.58 8.97 9.58
CA PRO A 83 -21.33 9.64 9.99
C PRO A 83 -20.24 8.67 10.47
N ILE A 84 -20.63 7.64 11.25
CA ILE A 84 -19.69 6.62 11.75
C ILE A 84 -19.01 5.88 10.59
N LEU A 85 -19.76 5.50 9.55
CA LEU A 85 -19.19 4.82 8.39
C LEU A 85 -18.27 5.75 7.58
N LYS A 86 -18.64 7.04 7.48
CA LYS A 86 -17.76 8.05 6.85
C LYS A 86 -16.44 8.21 7.61
N LEU A 87 -16.49 8.22 8.95
CA LEU A 87 -15.29 8.29 9.78
C LEU A 87 -14.37 7.09 9.56
N ILE A 88 -14.93 5.87 9.56
CA ILE A 88 -14.17 4.64 9.31
C ILE A 88 -13.57 4.67 7.90
N ALA A 89 -14.35 5.04 6.88
CA ALA A 89 -13.87 5.14 5.50
C ALA A 89 -12.74 6.16 5.37
N ALA A 90 -12.86 7.34 5.98
CA ALA A 90 -11.84 8.38 5.96
C ALA A 90 -10.52 7.93 6.62
N ALA A 91 -10.59 7.19 7.74
CA ALA A 91 -9.41 6.64 8.40
C ALA A 91 -8.71 5.59 7.51
N VAL A 92 -9.48 4.71 6.87
CA VAL A 92 -8.95 3.71 5.93
C VAL A 92 -8.34 4.37 4.68
N GLU A 93 -8.99 5.39 4.12
CA GLU A 93 -8.45 6.17 3.00
C GLU A 93 -7.16 6.89 3.38
N GLY A 94 -7.08 7.45 4.61
CA GLY A 94 -5.86 8.03 5.14
C GLY A 94 -4.70 7.03 5.19
N HIS A 95 -4.96 5.80 5.63
CA HIS A 95 -4.00 4.71 5.58
C HIS A 95 -3.59 4.38 4.14
N LEU A 96 -4.57 4.22 3.24
CA LEU A 96 -4.32 3.84 1.85
C LEU A 96 -3.55 4.88 1.04
N LYS A 97 -3.67 6.17 1.35
CA LYS A 97 -2.88 7.24 0.70
C LYS A 97 -1.38 7.07 0.91
N ILE A 98 -0.97 6.51 2.05
CA ILE A 98 0.45 6.34 2.41
C ILE A 98 0.93 4.93 2.07
N TRP A 99 0.11 3.90 2.32
CA TRP A 99 0.51 2.50 2.29
C TRP A 99 -0.05 1.71 1.11
N SER A 100 -1.05 2.23 0.42
CA SER A 100 -1.71 1.69 -0.77
C SER A 100 -2.39 0.32 -0.63
N ASP A 101 -2.10 -0.46 0.40
CA ASP A 101 -2.69 -1.78 0.67
C ASP A 101 -3.16 -1.90 2.13
N GLY A 102 -3.79 -3.03 2.50
CA GLY A 102 -4.27 -3.29 3.85
C GLY A 102 -5.62 -2.66 4.20
N GLY A 103 -6.28 -1.92 3.29
CA GLY A 103 -7.49 -1.17 3.59
C GLY A 103 -8.69 -2.04 4.00
N LEU A 104 -8.94 -3.18 3.35
CA LEU A 104 -10.02 -4.10 3.77
C LEU A 104 -9.74 -4.69 5.17
N TYR A 105 -8.50 -5.06 5.44
CA TYR A 105 -8.08 -5.53 6.76
C TYR A 105 -8.35 -4.47 7.83
N THR A 106 -7.92 -3.24 7.62
CA THR A 106 -8.13 -2.11 8.53
C THR A 106 -9.62 -1.91 8.83
N ALA A 107 -10.44 -1.84 7.78
CA ALA A 107 -11.88 -1.64 7.91
C ALA A 107 -12.57 -2.80 8.64
N LEU A 108 -12.23 -4.04 8.31
CA LEU A 108 -12.83 -5.24 8.92
C LEU A 108 -12.50 -5.36 10.40
N LEU A 109 -11.24 -5.12 10.77
CA LEU A 109 -10.83 -5.17 12.17
C LEU A 109 -11.46 -4.03 12.97
N THR A 110 -11.52 -2.82 12.41
CA THR A 110 -12.22 -1.68 13.02
C THR A 110 -13.69 -2.01 13.30
N CYS A 111 -14.41 -2.51 12.28
CA CYS A 111 -15.82 -2.86 12.43
C CYS A 111 -16.03 -3.98 13.46
N ALA A 112 -15.18 -5.01 13.45
CA ALA A 112 -15.26 -6.12 14.39
C ALA A 112 -15.07 -5.64 15.83
N LEU A 113 -14.03 -4.83 16.09
CA LEU A 113 -13.76 -4.29 17.43
C LEU A 113 -14.89 -3.41 17.94
N ILE A 114 -15.48 -2.57 17.11
CA ILE A 114 -16.61 -1.72 17.50
C ILE A 114 -17.83 -2.57 17.84
N GLU A 115 -18.20 -3.53 16.97
CA GLU A 115 -19.35 -4.41 17.18
C GLU A 115 -19.24 -5.18 18.48
N GLU A 116 -18.13 -5.87 18.67
CA GLU A 116 -17.92 -6.73 19.83
C GLU A 116 -17.79 -5.93 21.14
N CYS A 117 -17.17 -4.74 21.12
CA CYS A 117 -17.13 -3.85 22.28
C CYS A 117 -18.55 -3.39 22.65
N TRP A 118 -19.38 -3.05 21.69
CA TRP A 118 -20.78 -2.67 21.94
C TRP A 118 -21.62 -3.83 22.50
N GLU A 119 -21.43 -5.04 21.97
CA GLU A 119 -22.12 -6.24 22.43
C GLU A 119 -21.64 -6.71 23.80
N SER A 120 -20.45 -6.32 24.23
CA SER A 120 -19.94 -6.65 25.55
C SER A 120 -20.78 -6.06 26.68
N GLY A 121 -21.53 -4.97 26.42
CA GLY A 121 -22.31 -4.24 27.42
C GLY A 121 -21.45 -3.51 28.47
N LEU A 122 -20.14 -3.47 28.29
CA LEU A 122 -19.20 -2.78 29.19
C LEU A 122 -19.08 -1.29 28.82
N HIS A 123 -18.64 -0.48 29.77
CA HIS A 123 -18.50 0.95 29.54
C HIS A 123 -17.46 1.23 28.44
N PRO A 124 -17.74 2.12 27.46
CA PRO A 124 -16.85 2.37 26.34
C PRO A 124 -15.42 2.77 26.73
N VAL A 125 -15.26 3.57 27.78
CA VAL A 125 -13.93 3.98 28.28
C VAL A 125 -13.10 2.76 28.68
N LEU A 126 -13.73 1.77 29.30
CA LEU A 126 -13.05 0.53 29.68
C LEU A 126 -12.62 -0.28 28.44
N CYS A 127 -13.52 -0.40 27.46
CA CYS A 127 -13.20 -1.07 26.20
C CYS A 127 -11.99 -0.39 25.51
N VAL A 128 -11.98 0.95 25.48
CA VAL A 128 -10.87 1.72 24.89
C VAL A 128 -9.56 1.46 25.62
N SER A 129 -9.55 1.57 26.97
CA SER A 129 -8.32 1.35 27.75
C SER A 129 -7.75 -0.06 27.57
N VAL A 130 -8.60 -1.08 27.53
CA VAL A 130 -8.16 -2.47 27.28
C VAL A 130 -7.67 -2.63 25.85
N ASN A 131 -8.36 -2.07 24.84
CA ASN A 131 -7.92 -2.10 23.46
C ASN A 131 -6.53 -1.46 23.28
N GLU A 132 -6.26 -0.33 23.98
CA GLU A 132 -4.95 0.33 23.94
C GLU A 132 -3.84 -0.57 24.50
N ILE A 133 -4.07 -1.23 25.63
CA ILE A 133 -3.12 -2.16 26.22
C ILE A 133 -2.87 -3.36 25.30
N VAL A 134 -3.93 -3.97 24.79
CA VAL A 134 -3.83 -5.12 23.88
C VAL A 134 -3.15 -4.72 22.58
N ARG A 135 -3.44 -3.53 22.03
CA ARG A 135 -2.73 -2.97 20.88
C ARG A 135 -1.23 -2.91 21.14
N ASP A 136 -0.84 -2.36 22.27
CA ASP A 136 0.57 -2.17 22.60
C ASP A 136 1.29 -3.51 22.84
N LEU A 137 0.64 -4.49 23.45
CA LEU A 137 1.15 -5.87 23.54
C LEU A 137 1.36 -6.49 22.15
N CYS A 138 0.39 -6.32 21.24
CA CYS A 138 0.52 -6.82 19.87
C CYS A 138 1.67 -6.13 19.13
N LEU A 139 1.78 -4.80 19.22
CA LEU A 139 2.86 -4.04 18.59
C LEU A 139 4.24 -4.41 19.16
N GLN A 140 4.34 -4.65 20.47
CA GLN A 140 5.56 -5.17 21.08
C GLN A 140 5.90 -6.56 20.54
N THR A 141 4.92 -7.45 20.41
CA THR A 141 5.10 -8.79 19.84
C THR A 141 5.56 -8.70 18.38
N LEU A 142 4.95 -7.83 17.57
CA LEU A 142 5.34 -7.59 16.19
C LEU A 142 6.75 -7.02 16.04
N ASN A 143 7.20 -6.21 17.01
CA ASN A 143 8.52 -5.58 16.98
C ASN A 143 9.64 -6.48 17.57
N ARG A 144 9.30 -7.54 18.32
CA ARG A 144 10.30 -8.51 18.77
C ARG A 144 10.85 -9.28 17.57
N GLN A 145 12.16 -9.42 17.52
CA GLN A 145 12.84 -10.10 16.40
C GLN A 145 12.70 -11.64 16.46
N ASP A 146 12.07 -12.18 17.49
CA ASP A 146 12.01 -13.61 17.78
C ASP A 146 11.04 -14.36 16.85
N GLY A 147 11.45 -14.56 15.60
CA GLY A 147 10.82 -15.51 14.67
C GLY A 147 9.53 -15.07 13.97
N LEU A 148 8.91 -13.93 14.35
CA LEU A 148 7.69 -13.45 13.70
C LEU A 148 7.99 -12.52 12.53
N ARG A 149 9.02 -11.68 12.68
CA ARG A 149 9.51 -10.83 11.59
C ARG A 149 10.45 -11.62 10.69
N ILE A 150 10.15 -11.66 9.42
CA ILE A 150 10.89 -12.40 8.41
C ILE A 150 11.70 -11.38 7.60
N PRO A 151 13.04 -11.47 7.60
CA PRO A 151 13.84 -10.59 6.76
C PRO A 151 13.62 -10.96 5.28
N ILE A 152 13.43 -9.95 4.46
CA ILE A 152 13.28 -10.12 3.01
C ILE A 152 14.64 -9.90 2.38
N ASP A 153 15.15 -10.96 1.74
CA ASP A 153 16.33 -10.84 0.89
C ASP A 153 15.94 -10.17 -0.43
N LEU A 154 16.33 -8.91 -0.58
CA LEU A 154 16.06 -8.12 -1.79
C LEU A 154 16.89 -8.55 -3.00
N ALA A 155 17.91 -9.38 -2.81
CA ALA A 155 18.65 -10.04 -3.89
C ALA A 155 17.94 -11.30 -4.40
N SER A 156 16.99 -11.84 -3.63
CA SER A 156 16.22 -13.03 -4.00
C SER A 156 14.93 -12.66 -4.72
N MET A 157 14.79 -13.07 -5.97
CA MET A 157 13.55 -12.89 -6.74
C MET A 157 12.36 -13.61 -6.10
N ASP A 158 12.58 -14.79 -5.54
CA ASP A 158 11.52 -15.58 -4.88
C ASP A 158 11.01 -14.89 -3.62
N ALA A 159 11.91 -14.29 -2.82
CA ALA A 159 11.53 -13.54 -1.63
C ALA A 159 10.69 -12.30 -1.99
N MET A 160 11.08 -11.56 -3.01
CA MET A 160 10.30 -10.41 -3.49
C MET A 160 8.96 -10.84 -4.12
N LEU A 161 8.93 -11.92 -4.90
CA LEU A 161 7.69 -12.47 -5.45
C LEU A 161 6.71 -12.94 -4.37
N SER A 162 7.20 -13.38 -3.20
CA SER A 162 6.35 -13.77 -2.06
C SER A 162 5.56 -12.60 -1.47
N LEU A 163 5.98 -11.35 -1.71
CA LEU A 163 5.24 -10.14 -1.38
C LEU A 163 4.28 -9.71 -2.50
N VAL A 164 4.72 -9.82 -3.77
CA VAL A 164 3.96 -9.30 -4.92
C VAL A 164 2.80 -10.21 -5.30
N LYS A 165 3.02 -11.53 -5.33
CA LYS A 165 1.99 -12.50 -5.70
C LYS A 165 0.72 -12.41 -4.83
N PRO A 166 0.80 -12.28 -3.49
CA PRO A 166 -0.37 -12.11 -2.65
C PRO A 166 -1.14 -10.82 -2.95
N VAL A 167 -0.44 -9.71 -3.23
CA VAL A 167 -1.07 -8.43 -3.57
C VAL A 167 -1.89 -8.57 -4.85
N ILE A 168 -1.31 -9.14 -5.90
CA ILE A 168 -1.97 -9.31 -7.19
C ILE A 168 -3.05 -10.41 -7.12
N GLY A 169 -2.71 -11.56 -6.53
CA GLY A 169 -3.60 -12.72 -6.47
C GLY A 169 -4.80 -12.56 -5.51
N SER A 170 -4.73 -11.63 -4.57
CA SER A 170 -5.85 -11.36 -3.65
C SER A 170 -6.98 -10.53 -4.27
N LYS A 171 -6.86 -10.11 -5.53
CA LYS A 171 -7.83 -9.23 -6.20
C LYS A 171 -8.59 -10.00 -7.30
N PRO A 172 -9.72 -10.63 -6.97
CA PRO A 172 -10.50 -11.38 -7.95
C PRO A 172 -11.04 -10.53 -9.11
N GLY A 173 -11.05 -9.20 -8.95
CA GLY A 173 -11.44 -8.26 -9.99
C GLY A 173 -10.61 -8.31 -11.25
N CYS A 174 -9.39 -8.82 -11.17
CA CYS A 174 -8.53 -9.00 -12.33
C CYS A 174 -8.87 -10.27 -13.15
N GLY A 175 -9.68 -11.21 -12.62
CA GLY A 175 -10.12 -12.41 -13.34
C GLY A 175 -8.99 -13.31 -13.82
N MET A 176 -7.85 -13.35 -13.12
CA MET A 176 -6.64 -14.07 -13.52
C MET A 176 -6.54 -15.43 -12.85
N ASP A 177 -6.01 -16.42 -13.58
CA ASP A 177 -5.58 -17.69 -13.01
C ASP A 177 -4.20 -17.58 -12.32
N THR A 178 -3.77 -18.64 -11.63
CA THR A 178 -2.50 -18.67 -10.88
C THR A 178 -1.27 -18.49 -11.77
N GLY A 179 -1.32 -18.98 -13.02
CA GLY A 179 -0.25 -18.81 -14.00
C GLY A 179 -0.14 -17.36 -14.46
N GLN A 180 -1.27 -16.73 -14.74
CA GLN A 180 -1.36 -15.31 -15.12
C GLN A 180 -0.93 -14.39 -13.97
N VAL A 181 -1.32 -14.70 -12.72
CA VAL A 181 -0.84 -13.97 -11.53
C VAL A 181 0.68 -14.04 -11.44
N THR A 182 1.27 -15.22 -11.62
CA THR A 182 2.73 -15.40 -11.61
C THR A 182 3.41 -14.62 -12.74
N PHE A 183 2.84 -14.67 -13.94
CA PHE A 183 3.34 -13.94 -15.11
C PHE A 183 3.32 -12.41 -14.87
N ILE A 184 2.19 -11.84 -14.47
CA ILE A 184 2.09 -10.40 -14.16
C ILE A 184 3.02 -10.01 -13.01
N SER A 185 3.12 -10.85 -11.97
CA SER A 185 4.04 -10.60 -10.86
C SER A 185 5.49 -10.52 -11.34
N SER A 186 5.90 -11.38 -12.27
CA SER A 186 7.25 -11.34 -12.85
C SER A 186 7.49 -10.08 -13.69
N LEU A 187 6.48 -9.60 -14.45
CA LEU A 187 6.58 -8.34 -15.19
C LEU A 187 6.69 -7.12 -14.25
N VAL A 188 5.91 -7.10 -13.17
CA VAL A 188 5.99 -6.05 -12.15
C VAL A 188 7.38 -6.04 -11.51
N MET A 189 7.93 -7.20 -11.21
CA MET A 189 9.28 -7.34 -10.68
C MET A 189 10.34 -6.82 -11.66
N GLN A 190 10.26 -7.18 -12.94
CA GLN A 190 11.17 -6.68 -13.97
C GLN A 190 11.10 -5.15 -14.06
N ALA A 191 9.89 -4.58 -14.08
CA ALA A 191 9.69 -3.15 -14.12
C ALA A 191 10.27 -2.46 -12.88
N PHE A 192 10.06 -3.04 -11.70
CA PHE A 192 10.59 -2.52 -10.44
C PHE A 192 12.12 -2.49 -10.42
N VAL A 193 12.77 -3.61 -10.70
CA VAL A 193 14.24 -3.71 -10.71
C VAL A 193 14.86 -2.77 -11.73
N SER A 194 14.25 -2.66 -12.92
CA SER A 194 14.73 -1.75 -13.98
C SER A 194 14.51 -0.27 -13.65
N SER A 195 13.59 0.06 -12.74
CA SER A 195 13.33 1.44 -12.31
C SER A 195 14.20 1.91 -11.14
N ILE A 196 15.04 1.03 -10.58
CA ILE A 196 15.99 1.40 -9.52
C ILE A 196 17.15 2.17 -10.16
N PRO A 197 17.44 3.41 -9.72
CA PRO A 197 18.54 4.18 -10.27
C PRO A 197 19.89 3.54 -9.96
N SER A 198 20.83 3.66 -10.89
CA SER A 198 22.20 3.19 -10.69
C SER A 198 22.86 3.91 -9.50
N PRO A 199 23.71 3.23 -8.69
CA PRO A 199 24.34 3.82 -7.50
C PRO A 199 25.20 5.06 -7.79
N ASN A 200 25.57 5.29 -9.05
CA ASN A 200 26.34 6.45 -9.49
C ASN A 200 25.47 7.67 -9.84
N SER A 201 24.16 7.53 -9.85
CA SER A 201 23.26 8.67 -10.06
C SER A 201 23.05 9.41 -8.74
N GLN A 202 23.26 10.73 -8.74
CA GLN A 202 22.95 11.60 -7.59
C GLN A 202 21.44 11.73 -7.32
N GLN A 203 20.63 10.96 -8.02
CA GLN A 203 19.19 10.96 -7.82
C GLN A 203 18.85 10.35 -6.46
N VAL A 204 18.24 11.14 -5.61
CA VAL A 204 17.61 10.69 -4.38
C VAL A 204 16.68 9.51 -4.73
N LEU A 205 16.65 8.49 -3.89
CA LEU A 205 15.76 7.31 -4.04
C LEU A 205 14.30 7.77 -4.09
N THR A 206 13.91 8.30 -5.23
CA THR A 206 12.52 8.60 -5.53
C THR A 206 11.80 7.28 -5.81
N LEU A 207 10.50 7.24 -5.51
CA LEU A 207 9.64 6.10 -5.80
C LEU A 207 9.87 5.60 -7.23
N PRO A 208 10.00 4.27 -7.45
CA PRO A 208 10.12 3.71 -8.79
C PRO A 208 8.97 4.21 -9.65
N GLN A 209 9.31 4.87 -10.72
CA GLN A 209 8.33 5.50 -11.59
C GLN A 209 8.19 4.65 -12.86
N VAL A 210 7.30 3.66 -12.76
CA VAL A 210 6.91 2.82 -13.87
C VAL A 210 5.68 3.40 -14.53
N GLN A 211 5.76 3.70 -15.82
CA GLN A 211 4.60 4.06 -16.61
C GLN A 211 3.73 2.81 -16.82
N ILE A 212 2.43 2.90 -16.55
CA ILE A 212 1.49 1.79 -16.78
C ILE A 212 0.53 2.17 -17.89
N ILE A 213 0.59 1.40 -18.99
CA ILE A 213 -0.30 1.56 -20.15
C ILE A 213 -1.26 0.37 -20.21
N GLY A 214 -2.56 0.64 -20.32
CA GLY A 214 -3.57 -0.39 -20.51
C GLY A 214 -3.97 -0.55 -21.97
N VAL A 215 -4.13 -1.80 -22.38
CA VAL A 215 -4.61 -2.17 -23.71
C VAL A 215 -5.78 -3.12 -23.58
N GLU A 216 -6.94 -2.67 -24.06
CA GLU A 216 -8.19 -3.43 -24.03
C GLU A 216 -8.30 -4.43 -25.17
N SER A 217 -9.19 -5.39 -25.00
CA SER A 217 -9.54 -6.40 -26.02
C SER A 217 -8.41 -7.35 -26.39
N TRP A 218 -7.42 -7.53 -25.51
CA TRP A 218 -6.29 -8.45 -25.67
C TRP A 218 -6.14 -9.35 -24.43
N PRO A 219 -5.60 -10.58 -24.62
CA PRO A 219 -5.37 -11.48 -23.49
C PRO A 219 -4.28 -10.96 -22.55
N VAL A 220 -4.35 -11.35 -21.29
CA VAL A 220 -3.35 -11.01 -20.26
C VAL A 220 -1.92 -11.43 -20.68
N SER A 221 -1.79 -12.53 -21.41
CA SER A 221 -0.50 -13.00 -21.97
C SER A 221 0.15 -12.04 -22.97
N GLY A 222 -0.61 -11.08 -23.51
CA GLY A 222 -0.07 -9.99 -24.33
C GLY A 222 0.63 -8.89 -23.55
N SER A 223 0.51 -8.89 -22.23
CA SER A 223 1.19 -7.93 -21.36
C SER A 223 2.70 -8.10 -21.45
N HIS A 224 3.43 -6.98 -21.42
CA HIS A 224 4.89 -7.02 -21.52
C HIS A 224 5.52 -5.77 -20.92
N PHE A 225 6.80 -5.84 -20.70
CA PHE A 225 7.65 -4.80 -20.17
C PHE A 225 8.47 -4.16 -21.30
N VAL A 226 8.64 -2.83 -21.25
CA VAL A 226 9.42 -2.06 -22.23
C VAL A 226 10.32 -1.06 -21.47
N LEU A 227 11.61 -1.02 -21.81
CA LEU A 227 12.51 0.02 -21.33
C LEU A 227 12.22 1.34 -22.04
N GLY A 228 12.17 2.44 -21.31
CA GLY A 228 11.82 3.76 -21.84
C GLY A 228 10.35 4.12 -21.64
N VAL A 229 9.90 5.15 -22.35
CA VAL A 229 8.55 5.71 -22.24
C VAL A 229 7.80 5.52 -23.57
N LEU A 230 6.56 5.07 -23.49
CA LEU A 230 5.66 4.91 -24.62
C LEU A 230 4.57 5.99 -24.59
N MET A 231 4.40 6.71 -25.67
CA MET A 231 3.32 7.67 -25.83
C MET A 231 2.43 7.28 -27.01
N ALA A 232 1.12 7.23 -26.79
CA ALA A 232 0.17 7.00 -27.87
C ALA A 232 0.16 8.25 -28.78
N ALA A 233 0.54 8.10 -30.01
CA ALA A 233 0.60 9.17 -31.00
C ALA A 233 -0.10 8.72 -32.28
N PRO A 234 -1.39 9.04 -32.47
CA PRO A 234 -2.12 8.65 -33.68
C PRO A 234 -1.52 9.27 -34.95
N ASP A 235 -0.98 10.47 -34.82
CA ASP A 235 -0.40 11.24 -35.93
C ASP A 235 1.12 11.39 -35.77
N ILE A 236 1.84 10.27 -35.72
CA ILE A 236 3.30 10.30 -35.72
C ILE A 236 3.79 10.89 -37.05
N PRO A 237 4.53 12.02 -37.02
CA PRO A 237 5.06 12.60 -38.24
C PRO A 237 5.85 11.59 -39.05
N PRO A 238 5.81 11.66 -40.40
CA PRO A 238 6.56 10.73 -41.27
C PRO A 238 8.06 10.68 -40.98
N SER A 239 8.60 11.75 -40.39
CA SER A 239 10.01 11.84 -39.95
C SER A 239 10.39 10.81 -38.89
N PHE A 240 9.44 10.38 -38.04
CA PHE A 240 9.64 9.31 -37.06
C PHE A 240 9.48 7.90 -37.63
N LYS A 241 9.00 7.77 -38.90
CA LYS A 241 8.80 6.46 -39.56
C LYS A 241 10.08 5.84 -40.11
N ARG A 242 11.24 6.38 -39.76
CA ARG A 242 12.49 5.86 -40.31
C ARG A 242 12.92 4.60 -39.56
N ASP A 243 12.82 3.51 -40.32
CA ASP A 243 13.80 2.45 -40.21
C ASP A 243 15.16 2.97 -40.69
N VAL A 244 16.17 2.82 -39.82
CA VAL A 244 17.58 2.71 -40.16
C VAL A 244 18.28 3.90 -40.87
N ARG A 245 19.26 4.47 -40.14
CA ARG A 245 20.51 5.02 -40.67
C ARG A 245 20.39 5.91 -41.92
N THR A 246 19.84 7.08 -41.76
CA THR A 246 20.18 8.14 -42.71
C THR A 246 21.25 9.02 -42.04
N PRO A 247 22.43 9.21 -42.69
CA PRO A 247 23.42 10.18 -42.28
C PRO A 247 22.82 11.56 -42.44
N GLY A 248 22.63 12.30 -41.34
CA GLY A 248 22.11 13.65 -41.38
C GLY A 248 21.15 14.05 -40.27
N VAL A 249 20.71 13.15 -39.39
CA VAL A 249 20.17 13.57 -38.08
C VAL A 249 21.38 13.99 -37.27
N HIS A 250 21.40 15.25 -36.81
CA HIS A 250 22.45 15.79 -35.98
C HIS A 250 22.60 14.91 -34.74
N THR A 251 23.47 13.89 -34.84
CA THR A 251 24.16 13.37 -33.68
C THR A 251 24.94 14.56 -33.16
N GLY A 252 24.57 15.02 -31.94
CA GLY A 252 25.33 16.07 -31.30
C GLY A 252 26.83 15.73 -31.31
N PRO A 253 27.71 16.69 -31.04
CA PRO A 253 29.15 16.51 -31.09
C PRO A 253 29.66 15.33 -30.23
N ASP A 254 28.80 14.76 -29.39
CA ASP A 254 29.09 13.69 -28.42
C ASP A 254 28.64 12.28 -28.86
N GLY A 255 28.55 12.03 -30.17
CA GLY A 255 28.52 10.63 -30.66
C GLY A 255 27.20 9.88 -30.49
N GLY A 256 26.02 10.49 -30.69
CA GLY A 256 24.78 9.76 -30.86
C GLY A 256 23.60 10.13 -29.95
N CYS A 257 23.74 11.09 -29.07
CA CYS A 257 22.67 11.52 -28.16
C CYS A 257 21.78 12.61 -28.78
N ILE A 258 20.46 12.46 -28.71
CA ILE A 258 19.49 13.43 -29.20
C ILE A 258 19.20 14.42 -28.08
N ARG A 259 19.54 15.72 -28.27
CA ARG A 259 19.19 16.76 -27.30
C ARG A 259 17.72 17.15 -27.44
N VAL A 260 17.07 17.38 -26.31
CA VAL A 260 15.62 17.65 -26.22
C VAL A 260 15.38 18.98 -25.54
N ALA A 261 14.58 19.85 -26.16
CA ALA A 261 14.02 21.05 -25.53
C ALA A 261 12.54 20.81 -25.20
N LEU A 262 12.13 21.10 -23.95
CA LEU A 262 10.81 20.82 -23.44
C LEU A 262 10.10 22.11 -23.03
N TYR A 263 8.95 22.43 -23.64
CA TYR A 263 8.18 23.64 -23.42
C TYR A 263 6.79 23.35 -22.84
N ASP A 264 6.32 24.15 -21.89
CA ASP A 264 4.94 24.16 -21.38
C ASP A 264 4.09 25.31 -21.94
N ILE A 265 4.71 26.27 -22.62
CA ILE A 265 4.08 27.41 -23.27
C ILE A 265 3.72 27.12 -24.72
N SER A 266 2.80 27.93 -25.30
CA SER A 266 2.47 27.86 -26.72
C SER A 266 3.57 28.44 -27.59
N LEU A 267 3.99 27.67 -28.58
CA LEU A 267 4.86 28.12 -29.65
C LEU A 267 4.03 28.50 -30.90
N ALA A 268 2.79 28.99 -30.69
CA ALA A 268 1.88 29.41 -31.75
C ALA A 268 1.82 30.93 -31.93
N GLY A 269 2.38 31.70 -30.99
CA GLY A 269 2.33 33.15 -31.05
C GLY A 269 1.07 33.77 -30.50
N ASP A 270 0.34 33.01 -29.68
CA ASP A 270 -0.87 33.46 -29.02
C ASP A 270 -0.54 34.57 -28.03
N SER A 271 -0.88 35.83 -28.36
CA SER A 271 -0.58 37.03 -27.56
C SER A 271 -1.27 37.03 -26.18
N GLU A 272 -2.30 36.21 -25.99
CA GLU A 272 -3.04 36.13 -24.73
C GLU A 272 -2.28 35.44 -23.60
N GLU A 273 -1.22 34.65 -23.88
CA GLU A 273 -0.40 33.98 -22.89
C GLU A 273 0.74 34.83 -22.28
N PHE A 274 1.01 36.01 -22.89
CA PHE A 274 2.09 36.90 -22.49
C PHE A 274 1.57 38.19 -21.88
N ILE A 275 0.91 38.11 -20.74
CA ILE A 275 0.27 39.24 -20.04
C ILE A 275 1.30 40.33 -19.64
N ASP A 276 2.56 39.96 -19.44
CA ASP A 276 3.60 40.85 -18.92
C ASP A 276 4.67 41.25 -19.94
N VAL A 277 4.55 40.90 -21.21
CA VAL A 277 5.53 41.24 -22.25
C VAL A 277 5.03 42.42 -23.08
N ARG A 278 5.76 43.54 -23.05
CA ARG A 278 5.53 44.66 -23.95
C ARG A 278 6.31 44.48 -25.24
N TYR A 279 5.61 44.40 -26.35
CA TYR A 279 6.23 44.40 -27.66
C TYR A 279 6.22 45.84 -28.23
N GLU A 280 7.39 46.40 -28.57
CA GLU A 280 7.51 47.57 -29.37
C GLU A 280 7.58 47.15 -30.83
N LEU A 281 6.51 47.35 -31.57
CA LEU A 281 6.43 46.99 -32.98
C LEU A 281 6.73 48.23 -33.83
N SER A 282 7.57 48.08 -34.85
CA SER A 282 7.70 49.07 -35.90
C SER A 282 6.41 49.20 -36.67
N PRO A 283 6.00 50.43 -37.08
CA PRO A 283 4.68 50.65 -37.70
C PRO A 283 4.41 49.84 -38.98
N GLU A 284 5.42 49.25 -39.56
CA GLU A 284 5.38 48.50 -40.82
C GLU A 284 5.31 46.97 -40.64
N LEU A 285 5.40 46.47 -39.41
CA LEU A 285 5.38 45.03 -39.14
C LEU A 285 4.06 44.62 -38.49
N HIS A 286 3.42 43.57 -39.07
CA HIS A 286 2.30 42.90 -38.40
C HIS A 286 2.79 42.12 -37.18
N ALA A 287 2.04 42.20 -36.08
CA ALA A 287 2.40 41.54 -34.82
C ALA A 287 2.62 40.03 -34.99
N GLU A 288 1.83 39.37 -35.82
CA GLU A 288 1.95 37.94 -36.13
C GLU A 288 3.27 37.60 -36.84
N ASP A 289 3.72 38.45 -37.77
CA ASP A 289 4.97 38.24 -38.50
C ASP A 289 6.19 38.44 -37.58
N ALA A 290 6.12 39.39 -36.65
CA ALA A 290 7.17 39.66 -35.68
C ALA A 290 7.31 38.49 -34.69
N THR A 291 6.18 37.97 -34.17
CA THR A 291 6.19 36.81 -33.29
C THR A 291 6.69 35.56 -34.00
N LEU A 292 6.32 35.36 -35.25
CA LEU A 292 6.79 34.25 -36.04
C LEU A 292 8.29 34.33 -36.35
N ALA A 293 8.82 35.54 -36.54
CA ALA A 293 10.25 35.78 -36.70
C ALA A 293 11.02 35.44 -35.42
N ALA A 294 10.55 35.92 -34.27
CA ALA A 294 11.14 35.61 -32.97
C ALA A 294 11.18 34.08 -32.67
N MET A 295 10.10 33.36 -33.05
CA MET A 295 10.09 31.91 -32.94
C MET A 295 11.08 31.22 -33.86
N LYS A 296 11.29 31.75 -35.06
CA LYS A 296 12.33 31.19 -35.98
C LYS A 296 13.74 31.44 -35.43
N ASP A 297 13.97 32.62 -34.84
CA ASP A 297 15.23 32.92 -34.17
C ASP A 297 15.49 31.98 -32.99
N LEU A 298 14.46 31.70 -32.18
CA LEU A 298 14.54 30.68 -31.12
C LEU A 298 14.90 29.30 -31.69
N VAL A 299 14.25 28.88 -32.79
CA VAL A 299 14.59 27.62 -33.44
C VAL A 299 16.03 27.59 -33.92
N ASP A 300 16.54 28.68 -34.49
CA ASP A 300 17.94 28.74 -34.94
C ASP A 300 18.92 28.63 -33.78
N HIS A 301 18.61 29.22 -32.62
CA HIS A 301 19.36 29.04 -31.39
C HIS A 301 19.34 27.60 -30.89
N LEU A 302 18.17 26.95 -30.89
CA LEU A 302 18.05 25.53 -30.50
C LEU A 302 18.86 24.62 -31.42
N VAL A 303 18.84 24.90 -32.75
CA VAL A 303 19.65 24.17 -33.74
C VAL A 303 21.14 24.38 -33.49
N ALA A 304 21.57 25.61 -33.16
CA ALA A 304 22.97 25.90 -32.83
C ALA A 304 23.43 25.11 -31.59
N HIS A 305 22.54 24.83 -30.64
CA HIS A 305 22.81 23.98 -29.47
C HIS A 305 22.66 22.48 -29.78
N GLY A 306 22.40 22.07 -31.03
CA GLY A 306 22.31 20.68 -31.44
C GLY A 306 21.02 19.98 -30.96
N VAL A 307 19.93 20.71 -30.73
CA VAL A 307 18.62 20.14 -30.37
C VAL A 307 18.07 19.34 -31.55
N GLY A 308 17.72 18.07 -31.29
CA GLY A 308 17.13 17.17 -32.28
C GLY A 308 15.61 16.97 -32.10
N LEU A 309 15.08 17.29 -30.90
CA LEU A 309 13.67 17.16 -30.59
C LEU A 309 13.17 18.40 -29.79
N VAL A 310 12.11 19.02 -30.28
CA VAL A 310 11.35 20.03 -29.53
C VAL A 310 10.02 19.42 -29.11
N ALA A 311 9.78 19.30 -27.83
CA ALA A 311 8.56 18.77 -27.25
C ALA A 311 7.78 19.90 -26.54
N CYS A 312 6.51 20.07 -26.83
CA CYS A 312 5.69 21.15 -26.32
C CYS A 312 4.35 20.62 -25.75
N GLN A 313 3.99 21.09 -24.57
CA GLN A 313 2.68 20.76 -23.98
C GLN A 313 1.54 21.35 -24.78
N ARG A 314 1.72 22.55 -25.26
CA ARG A 314 0.72 23.29 -26.01
C ARG A 314 0.94 23.16 -27.53
N VAL A 315 0.46 24.11 -28.28
CA VAL A 315 0.49 24.09 -29.74
C VAL A 315 1.79 24.68 -30.27
N ILE A 316 2.37 24.07 -31.30
CA ILE A 316 3.44 24.67 -32.10
C ILE A 316 2.84 25.13 -33.43
N HIS A 317 3.11 26.39 -33.82
CA HIS A 317 2.61 26.95 -35.06
C HIS A 317 3.01 26.09 -36.27
N PRO A 318 2.13 25.88 -37.27
CA PRO A 318 2.46 25.02 -38.42
C PRO A 318 3.70 25.49 -39.20
N SER A 319 3.92 26.80 -39.33
CA SER A 319 5.13 27.37 -39.96
C SER A 319 6.38 27.07 -39.17
N VAL A 320 6.32 27.13 -37.82
CA VAL A 320 7.44 26.77 -36.94
C VAL A 320 7.73 25.28 -37.02
N LYS A 321 6.71 24.42 -37.07
CA LYS A 321 6.91 22.96 -37.31
C LYS A 321 7.58 22.70 -38.65
N GLY A 322 7.16 23.42 -39.70
CA GLY A 322 7.77 23.33 -41.03
C GLY A 322 9.24 23.75 -41.00
N TYR A 323 9.53 24.83 -40.25
CA TYR A 323 10.89 25.36 -40.10
C TYR A 323 11.79 24.43 -39.31
N LEU A 324 11.31 23.89 -38.16
CA LEU A 324 12.01 22.86 -37.38
C LEU A 324 12.36 21.66 -38.24
N ARG A 325 11.37 21.15 -39.02
CA ARG A 325 11.56 20.03 -39.93
C ARG A 325 12.60 20.30 -41.01
N ALA A 326 12.60 21.53 -41.58
CA ALA A 326 13.60 21.94 -42.58
C ALA A 326 15.02 21.95 -42.00
N ARG A 327 15.17 22.19 -40.70
CA ARG A 327 16.46 22.14 -39.96
C ARG A 327 16.80 20.76 -39.43
N GLY A 328 15.98 19.73 -39.70
CA GLY A 328 16.20 18.36 -39.22
C GLY A 328 15.76 18.12 -37.77
N VAL A 329 15.10 19.10 -37.12
CA VAL A 329 14.60 18.97 -35.76
C VAL A 329 13.18 18.39 -35.77
N GLN A 330 12.94 17.44 -34.91
CA GLN A 330 11.63 16.83 -34.72
C GLN A 330 10.77 17.70 -33.80
N ALA A 331 9.45 17.77 -34.03
CA ALA A 331 8.54 18.53 -33.23
C ALA A 331 7.38 17.65 -32.75
N LEU A 332 7.17 17.65 -31.45
CA LEU A 332 6.01 17.05 -30.78
C LEU A 332 5.22 18.14 -30.08
N ASP A 333 3.96 18.29 -30.38
CA ASP A 333 3.08 19.25 -29.71
C ASP A 333 1.87 18.56 -29.05
N ARG A 334 1.14 19.35 -28.27
CA ARG A 334 -0.07 18.91 -27.55
C ARG A 334 0.18 17.73 -26.61
N LEU A 335 1.32 17.75 -25.93
CA LEU A 335 1.60 16.75 -24.90
C LEU A 335 0.65 16.95 -23.72
N SER A 336 0.02 15.86 -23.26
CA SER A 336 -0.76 15.90 -22.02
C SER A 336 0.12 16.20 -20.80
N LEU A 337 -0.49 16.67 -19.72
CA LEU A 337 0.20 16.91 -18.44
C LEU A 337 0.94 15.65 -17.91
N LEU A 338 0.44 14.47 -18.25
CA LEU A 338 1.13 13.21 -17.91
C LEU A 338 2.35 13.00 -18.79
N HIS A 339 2.20 13.16 -20.10
CA HIS A 339 3.28 12.94 -21.06
C HIS A 339 4.43 13.93 -20.90
N ILE A 340 4.16 15.22 -20.62
CA ILE A 340 5.24 16.19 -20.42
C ILE A 340 6.14 15.82 -19.23
N ARG A 341 5.53 15.32 -18.14
CA ARG A 341 6.29 14.85 -16.97
C ARG A 341 7.08 13.58 -17.25
N GLU A 342 6.55 12.69 -18.06
CA GLU A 342 7.25 11.46 -18.48
C GLU A 342 8.42 11.80 -19.39
N VAL A 343 8.25 12.73 -20.33
CA VAL A 343 9.33 13.25 -21.18
C VAL A 343 10.39 13.94 -20.33
N GLN A 344 10.00 14.80 -19.40
CA GLN A 344 10.93 15.46 -18.47
C GLN A 344 11.81 14.44 -17.74
N ARG A 345 11.21 13.40 -17.19
CA ARG A 345 11.90 12.39 -16.41
C ARG A 345 12.86 11.53 -17.23
N ILE A 346 12.43 11.10 -18.43
CA ILE A 346 13.29 10.27 -19.26
C ILE A 346 14.45 11.05 -19.88
N THR A 347 14.24 12.34 -20.15
CA THR A 347 15.23 13.20 -20.81
C THR A 347 16.11 13.95 -19.83
N ASP A 348 15.65 14.13 -18.59
CA ASP A 348 16.20 15.04 -17.57
C ASP A 348 16.23 16.51 -18.03
N ALA A 349 15.28 16.89 -18.92
CA ALA A 349 15.10 18.26 -19.39
C ALA A 349 14.40 19.13 -18.36
N GLU A 350 14.77 20.39 -18.26
CA GLU A 350 13.96 21.40 -17.58
C GLU A 350 12.80 21.83 -18.47
N ILE A 351 11.64 22.11 -17.85
CA ILE A 351 10.48 22.64 -18.57
C ILE A 351 10.71 24.13 -18.76
N LEU A 352 10.77 24.56 -20.03
CA LEU A 352 10.96 25.96 -20.42
C LEU A 352 9.60 26.66 -20.49
N SER A 353 9.43 27.70 -19.65
CA SER A 353 8.19 28.49 -19.56
C SER A 353 8.36 29.90 -20.16
N SER A 354 9.45 30.15 -20.91
CA SER A 354 9.71 31.41 -21.59
C SER A 354 10.18 31.17 -23.04
N LEU A 355 10.00 32.21 -23.88
CA LEU A 355 10.52 32.23 -25.27
C LEU A 355 11.91 32.82 -25.36
N ASP A 356 12.66 32.86 -24.26
CA ASP A 356 14.01 33.39 -24.28
C ASP A 356 14.88 32.60 -25.27
N THR A 357 15.58 33.32 -26.11
CA THR A 357 16.52 32.75 -27.06
C THR A 357 17.78 32.18 -26.37
N ASN A 358 18.09 32.67 -25.16
CA ASN A 358 19.23 32.20 -24.40
C ASN A 358 18.88 30.99 -23.52
N VAL A 359 18.63 29.83 -24.15
CA VAL A 359 18.39 28.57 -23.44
C VAL A 359 19.69 28.00 -22.92
N PRO A 360 19.86 27.81 -21.59
CA PRO A 360 21.06 27.20 -21.05
C PRO A 360 21.22 25.74 -21.54
N ALA A 361 22.44 25.35 -21.87
CA ALA A 361 22.70 23.97 -22.27
C ALA A 361 22.35 22.93 -21.18
N SER A 362 22.37 23.36 -19.91
CA SER A 362 21.98 22.54 -18.75
C SER A 362 20.48 22.24 -18.69
N SER A 363 19.64 23.08 -19.31
CA SER A 363 18.18 22.87 -19.34
C SER A 363 17.74 21.93 -20.46
N LEU A 364 18.66 21.56 -21.36
CA LEU A 364 18.40 20.61 -22.44
C LEU A 364 18.55 19.17 -21.96
N GLY A 365 17.54 18.35 -22.23
CA GLY A 365 17.57 16.93 -21.92
C GLY A 365 18.22 16.09 -23.01
N HIS A 366 18.34 14.78 -22.76
CA HIS A 366 19.02 13.83 -23.63
C HIS A 366 18.20 12.58 -23.84
N LEU A 367 18.19 12.04 -25.07
CA LEU A 367 17.64 10.72 -25.43
C LEU A 367 18.68 9.93 -26.22
N THR A 368 18.70 8.63 -26.01
CA THR A 368 19.54 7.73 -26.82
C THR A 368 18.91 7.47 -28.18
N ASP A 369 17.60 7.26 -28.23
CA ASP A 369 16.90 6.93 -29.47
C ASP A 369 15.40 7.27 -29.38
N ILE A 370 14.79 7.45 -30.55
CA ILE A 370 13.36 7.70 -30.71
C ILE A 370 12.85 6.78 -31.82
N ARG A 371 11.88 5.91 -31.50
CA ARG A 371 11.34 4.94 -32.45
C ARG A 371 9.82 5.02 -32.53
N GLN A 372 9.27 4.66 -33.68
CA GLN A 372 7.87 4.31 -33.78
C GLN A 372 7.70 2.84 -33.44
N HIS A 373 6.82 2.54 -32.50
CA HIS A 373 6.45 1.18 -32.13
C HIS A 373 4.97 0.95 -32.42
N VAL A 374 4.67 -0.06 -33.23
CA VAL A 374 3.28 -0.42 -33.54
C VAL A 374 2.92 -1.65 -32.71
N MET A 375 2.04 -1.47 -31.74
CA MET A 375 1.54 -2.53 -30.87
C MET A 375 0.02 -2.51 -30.87
N PHE A 376 -0.62 -3.67 -30.85
CA PHE A 376 -2.07 -3.79 -30.70
C PHE A 376 -2.87 -2.91 -31.69
N LYS A 377 -2.39 -2.78 -32.93
CA LYS A 377 -2.95 -1.94 -33.99
C LYS A 377 -2.94 -0.42 -33.69
N LYS A 378 -2.22 0.01 -32.66
CA LYS A 378 -1.99 1.42 -32.32
C LYS A 378 -0.51 1.78 -32.53
N SER A 379 -0.27 3.01 -32.97
CA SER A 379 1.09 3.55 -33.07
C SER A 379 1.48 4.26 -31.80
N TYR A 380 2.66 3.94 -31.32
CA TYR A 380 3.27 4.56 -30.15
C TYR A 380 4.61 5.19 -30.55
N LEU A 381 4.89 6.33 -29.99
CA LEU A 381 6.23 6.91 -29.99
C LEU A 381 6.98 6.34 -28.79
N HIS A 382 8.10 5.72 -29.04
CA HIS A 382 8.94 5.10 -28.03
C HIS A 382 10.20 5.94 -27.83
N LEU A 383 10.30 6.58 -26.66
CA LEU A 383 11.45 7.34 -26.23
C LEU A 383 12.39 6.42 -25.44
N ILE A 384 13.64 6.38 -25.80
CA ILE A 384 14.64 5.50 -25.19
C ILE A 384 15.79 6.34 -24.65
N ASN A 385 16.11 6.14 -23.38
CA ASN A 385 17.29 6.69 -22.75
C ASN A 385 17.96 5.61 -21.90
N THR A 386 19.12 5.13 -22.34
CA THR A 386 19.86 4.07 -21.63
C THR A 386 20.44 4.53 -20.29
N ALA A 387 20.57 5.84 -20.07
CA ALA A 387 21.05 6.40 -18.82
C ALA A 387 19.92 6.60 -17.78
N SER A 388 18.65 6.58 -18.23
CA SER A 388 17.49 6.79 -17.36
C SER A 388 16.84 5.45 -16.98
N PRO A 389 16.49 5.23 -15.70
CA PRO A 389 15.83 4.01 -15.23
C PRO A 389 14.32 3.99 -15.55
N GLN A 390 13.86 4.80 -16.50
CA GLN A 390 12.45 4.85 -16.86
C GLN A 390 12.03 3.61 -17.64
N CYS A 391 10.87 3.08 -17.32
CA CYS A 391 10.29 1.93 -17.99
C CYS A 391 8.78 1.97 -18.05
N CYS A 392 8.22 1.20 -18.96
CA CYS A 392 6.78 1.09 -19.18
C CYS A 392 6.32 -0.36 -19.00
N LEU A 393 5.24 -0.55 -18.28
CA LEU A 393 4.52 -1.81 -18.14
C LEU A 393 3.24 -1.72 -18.97
N VAL A 394 3.17 -2.49 -20.05
CA VAL A 394 1.99 -2.60 -20.90
C VAL A 394 1.15 -3.75 -20.40
N LEU A 395 -0.06 -3.45 -19.91
CA LEU A 395 -1.00 -4.41 -19.38
C LEU A 395 -2.15 -4.63 -20.34
N CYS A 396 -2.47 -5.87 -20.62
CA CYS A 396 -3.56 -6.27 -21.51
C CYS A 396 -4.67 -6.96 -20.72
N HIS A 397 -5.92 -6.65 -21.06
CA HIS A 397 -7.07 -7.40 -20.60
C HIS A 397 -8.23 -7.31 -21.59
N TYR A 398 -9.13 -8.31 -21.61
CA TYR A 398 -10.27 -8.31 -22.51
C TYR A 398 -11.30 -7.22 -22.20
N THR A 399 -11.48 -6.88 -20.91
CA THR A 399 -12.48 -5.93 -20.44
C THR A 399 -11.82 -4.71 -19.81
N GLU A 400 -12.37 -3.52 -20.05
CA GLU A 400 -11.91 -2.26 -19.48
C GLU A 400 -11.89 -2.30 -17.94
N GLN A 401 -12.94 -2.84 -17.32
CA GLN A 401 -13.11 -2.87 -15.86
C GLN A 401 -12.02 -3.72 -15.18
N ALA A 402 -11.71 -4.90 -15.74
CA ALA A 402 -10.65 -5.74 -15.21
C ALA A 402 -9.26 -5.17 -15.52
N LEU A 403 -9.09 -4.47 -16.64
CA LEU A 403 -7.87 -3.77 -16.98
C LEU A 403 -7.58 -2.64 -15.98
N GLU A 404 -8.59 -1.84 -15.63
CA GLU A 404 -8.45 -0.78 -14.63
C GLU A 404 -8.16 -1.33 -13.23
N GLU A 405 -8.75 -2.47 -12.87
CA GLU A 405 -8.40 -3.16 -11.63
C GLU A 405 -6.95 -3.67 -11.66
N LEU A 406 -6.52 -4.27 -12.79
CA LEU A 406 -5.16 -4.77 -12.97
C LEU A 406 -4.11 -3.66 -12.91
N LYS A 407 -4.36 -2.51 -13.55
CA LYS A 407 -3.49 -1.32 -13.45
C LYS A 407 -3.31 -0.88 -12.00
N HIS A 408 -4.43 -0.73 -11.29
CA HIS A 408 -4.41 -0.33 -9.89
C HIS A 408 -3.63 -1.32 -9.01
N VAL A 409 -3.85 -2.62 -9.19
CA VAL A 409 -3.19 -3.66 -8.42
C VAL A 409 -1.68 -3.71 -8.70
N CYS A 410 -1.26 -3.51 -9.96
CA CYS A 410 0.15 -3.41 -10.30
C CYS A 410 0.82 -2.17 -9.66
N GLN A 411 0.11 -1.04 -9.58
CA GLN A 411 0.60 0.15 -8.85
C GLN A 411 0.79 -0.15 -7.35
N VAL A 412 -0.17 -0.83 -6.73
CA VAL A 412 -0.06 -1.26 -5.32
C VAL A 412 1.13 -2.20 -5.13
N ALA A 413 1.34 -3.15 -6.04
CA ALA A 413 2.46 -4.09 -5.97
C ALA A 413 3.82 -3.39 -6.11
N LEU A 414 3.97 -2.45 -7.04
CA LEU A 414 5.17 -1.61 -7.17
C LEU A 414 5.43 -0.79 -5.90
N HIS A 415 4.38 -0.24 -5.31
CA HIS A 415 4.50 0.51 -4.05
C HIS A 415 4.90 -0.40 -2.88
N THR A 416 4.35 -1.62 -2.79
CA THR A 416 4.73 -2.61 -1.78
C THR A 416 6.22 -2.96 -1.86
N LEU A 417 6.76 -3.14 -3.08
CA LEU A 417 8.19 -3.36 -3.29
C LEU A 417 9.03 -2.15 -2.87
N THR A 418 8.54 -0.94 -3.14
CA THR A 418 9.22 0.30 -2.70
C THR A 418 9.27 0.41 -1.18
N LEU A 419 8.21 0.00 -0.50
CA LEU A 419 8.17 -0.04 0.96
C LEU A 419 9.14 -1.11 1.50
N ALA A 420 9.26 -2.25 0.82
CA ALA A 420 10.21 -3.29 1.18
C ALA A 420 11.68 -2.85 1.02
N LEU A 421 12.01 -1.93 0.08
CA LEU A 421 13.33 -1.31 0.01
C LEU A 421 13.66 -0.46 1.24
N LYS A 422 12.64 0.18 1.83
CA LYS A 422 12.80 1.05 3.01
C LYS A 422 12.82 0.25 4.32
N ASP A 423 12.00 -0.78 4.38
CA ASP A 423 11.85 -1.65 5.56
C ASP A 423 11.71 -3.11 5.09
N PRO A 424 12.84 -3.84 4.95
CA PRO A 424 12.88 -5.18 4.34
C PRO A 424 12.39 -6.28 5.28
N TRP A 425 11.23 -6.08 5.88
CA TRP A 425 10.62 -7.04 6.80
C TRP A 425 9.23 -7.44 6.33
N ALA A 426 8.91 -8.71 6.53
CA ALA A 426 7.60 -9.28 6.29
C ALA A 426 7.05 -9.99 7.52
N LEU A 427 5.76 -10.31 7.44
CA LEU A 427 5.00 -11.07 8.42
C LEU A 427 4.29 -12.24 7.75
N PRO A 428 3.97 -13.32 8.49
CA PRO A 428 3.17 -14.42 7.97
C PRO A 428 1.81 -13.92 7.46
N GLY A 429 1.51 -14.15 6.19
CA GLY A 429 0.24 -13.75 5.59
C GLY A 429 -0.86 -14.81 5.72
N ALA A 430 -1.87 -14.72 4.83
CA ALA A 430 -2.99 -15.66 4.73
C ALA A 430 -3.78 -15.89 6.03
N GLY A 431 -3.81 -14.92 6.93
CA GLY A 431 -4.52 -15.00 8.22
C GLY A 431 -3.72 -15.69 9.34
N CYS A 432 -2.51 -16.19 9.07
CA CYS A 432 -1.70 -16.83 10.12
C CYS A 432 -1.27 -15.84 11.19
N LEU A 433 -0.91 -14.61 10.82
CA LEU A 433 -0.52 -13.58 11.77
C LEU A 433 -1.59 -13.30 12.81
N GLU A 434 -2.85 -13.20 12.40
CA GLU A 434 -3.97 -12.89 13.26
C GLU A 434 -4.19 -13.99 14.32
N PHE A 435 -4.05 -15.25 13.94
CA PHE A 435 -4.12 -16.38 14.88
C PHE A 435 -2.95 -16.37 15.86
N ILE A 436 -1.73 -16.09 15.39
CA ILE A 436 -0.55 -15.97 16.25
C ILE A 436 -0.73 -14.83 17.26
N LEU A 437 -1.20 -13.66 16.82
CA LEU A 437 -1.46 -12.53 17.70
C LEU A 437 -2.57 -12.82 18.72
N ALA A 438 -3.66 -13.46 18.29
CA ALA A 438 -4.75 -13.87 19.19
C ALA A 438 -4.25 -14.82 20.29
N HIS A 439 -3.39 -15.77 19.92
CA HIS A 439 -2.75 -16.65 20.91
C HIS A 439 -1.82 -15.88 21.85
N CYS A 440 -0.98 -15.00 21.32
CA CYS A 440 -0.07 -14.17 22.12
C CYS A 440 -0.84 -13.31 23.13
N ILE A 441 -1.96 -12.71 22.72
CA ILE A 441 -2.85 -11.94 23.60
C ILE A 441 -3.32 -12.85 24.75
N ARG A 442 -3.91 -14.01 24.45
CA ARG A 442 -4.42 -14.94 25.46
C ARG A 442 -3.36 -15.38 26.46
N ARG A 443 -2.12 -15.59 26.01
CA ARG A 443 -0.99 -15.97 26.87
C ARG A 443 -0.52 -14.80 27.71
N GLN A 444 -0.16 -13.68 27.08
CA GLN A 444 0.45 -12.54 27.76
C GLN A 444 -0.50 -11.89 28.77
N VAL A 445 -1.79 -11.78 28.43
CA VAL A 445 -2.80 -11.19 29.31
C VAL A 445 -2.97 -11.99 30.63
N ARG A 446 -2.75 -13.30 30.62
CA ARG A 446 -2.77 -14.14 31.84
C ARG A 446 -1.55 -13.93 32.73
N GLU A 447 -0.43 -13.53 32.14
CA GLU A 447 0.85 -13.28 32.81
C GLU A 447 0.97 -11.84 33.37
N LEU A 448 0.06 -10.92 32.97
CA LEU A 448 0.07 -9.55 33.45
C LEU A 448 -0.23 -9.46 34.95
N GLY A 449 0.47 -8.55 35.60
CA GLY A 449 0.32 -8.34 37.05
C GLY A 449 -1.04 -7.77 37.46
N ASP A 450 -1.45 -8.06 38.69
CA ASP A 450 -2.77 -7.68 39.21
C ASP A 450 -2.98 -6.16 39.34
N SER A 451 -1.93 -5.34 39.31
CA SER A 451 -2.02 -3.87 39.36
C SER A 451 -2.65 -3.24 38.12
N LEU A 452 -2.47 -3.87 36.93
CA LEU A 452 -2.84 -3.26 35.66
C LEU A 452 -4.34 -3.00 35.52
N TRP A 453 -5.18 -3.97 35.88
CA TRP A 453 -6.64 -3.79 35.81
C TRP A 453 -7.20 -2.92 36.94
N GLN A 454 -6.48 -2.83 38.07
CA GLN A 454 -6.83 -1.88 39.16
C GLN A 454 -6.61 -0.44 38.72
N ASP A 455 -5.51 -0.15 38.01
CA ASP A 455 -5.21 1.18 37.48
C ASP A 455 -6.25 1.64 36.44
N ILE A 456 -6.84 0.71 35.69
CA ILE A 456 -7.91 0.98 34.71
C ILE A 456 -9.29 1.08 35.39
N GLY A 457 -9.40 0.65 36.64
CA GLY A 457 -10.69 0.64 37.38
C GLY A 457 -11.63 -0.49 36.94
N CYS A 458 -11.08 -1.64 36.51
CA CYS A 458 -11.87 -2.80 36.12
C CYS A 458 -11.53 -4.05 36.94
N THR A 459 -12.42 -5.05 36.87
CA THR A 459 -12.15 -6.38 37.44
C THR A 459 -11.31 -7.21 36.49
N LYS A 460 -10.53 -8.15 37.03
CA LYS A 460 -9.77 -9.12 36.22
C LYS A 460 -10.65 -9.81 35.18
N ALA A 461 -11.87 -10.19 35.57
CA ALA A 461 -12.81 -10.89 34.68
C ALA A 461 -13.23 -10.01 33.48
N GLN A 462 -13.48 -8.72 33.71
CA GLN A 462 -13.81 -7.75 32.65
C GLN A 462 -12.63 -7.54 31.71
N PHE A 463 -11.42 -7.39 32.25
CA PHE A 463 -10.20 -7.25 31.47
C PHE A 463 -9.97 -8.48 30.57
N LEU A 464 -10.00 -9.69 31.15
CA LEU A 464 -9.82 -10.94 30.42
C LEU A 464 -10.88 -11.13 29.32
N ARG A 465 -12.14 -10.79 29.62
CA ARG A 465 -13.24 -10.85 28.64
C ARG A 465 -12.98 -9.92 27.45
N LEU A 466 -12.58 -8.67 27.70
CA LEU A 466 -12.30 -7.72 26.61
C LEU A 466 -11.08 -8.12 25.78
N ALA A 467 -10.03 -8.64 26.43
CA ALA A 467 -8.86 -9.15 25.74
C ALA A 467 -9.20 -10.38 24.86
N GLU A 468 -10.06 -11.28 25.36
CA GLU A 468 -10.58 -12.40 24.57
C GLU A 468 -11.44 -11.92 23.41
N THR A 469 -12.30 -10.92 23.61
CA THR A 469 -13.07 -10.28 22.56
C THR A 469 -12.15 -9.72 21.46
N PHE A 470 -11.07 -9.05 21.83
CA PHE A 470 -10.09 -8.54 20.87
C PHE A 470 -9.43 -9.70 20.07
N ALA A 471 -9.00 -10.75 20.76
CA ALA A 471 -8.41 -11.93 20.11
C ALA A 471 -9.39 -12.57 19.10
N THR A 472 -10.67 -12.70 19.49
CA THR A 472 -11.73 -13.23 18.62
C THR A 472 -11.95 -12.32 17.40
N CYS A 473 -11.84 -10.99 17.52
CA CYS A 473 -11.90 -10.07 16.38
C CYS A 473 -10.79 -10.34 15.35
N LEU A 474 -9.55 -10.59 15.82
CA LEU A 474 -8.44 -10.94 14.93
C LEU A 474 -8.72 -12.25 14.19
N GLU A 475 -9.14 -13.29 14.90
CA GLU A 475 -9.52 -14.58 14.31
C GLU A 475 -10.65 -14.44 13.30
N ALA A 476 -11.67 -13.63 13.61
CA ALA A 476 -12.80 -13.36 12.70
C ALA A 476 -12.35 -12.69 11.39
N VAL A 477 -11.35 -11.79 11.44
CA VAL A 477 -10.76 -11.19 10.25
C VAL A 477 -9.99 -12.24 9.44
N ALA A 478 -9.20 -13.09 10.10
CA ALA A 478 -8.50 -14.19 9.42
C ALA A 478 -9.48 -15.16 8.74
N MET A 479 -10.58 -15.50 9.43
CA MET A 479 -11.62 -16.39 8.91
C MET A 479 -12.38 -15.78 7.72
N ALA A 480 -12.43 -14.45 7.62
CA ALA A 480 -13.09 -13.78 6.50
C ALA A 480 -12.37 -13.99 5.16
N ILE A 481 -11.07 -14.38 5.16
CA ILE A 481 -10.31 -14.65 3.95
C ILE A 481 -10.88 -15.84 3.15
N ASN A 482 -11.44 -16.85 3.83
CA ASN A 482 -11.95 -18.09 3.20
C ASN A 482 -13.47 -18.21 3.35
N LYS A 483 -14.20 -17.90 2.28
CA LYS A 483 -15.68 -17.95 2.29
C LYS A 483 -16.29 -19.11 1.54
N ARG A 484 -15.52 -19.93 0.84
CA ARG A 484 -16.05 -20.96 -0.08
C ARG A 484 -16.03 -22.40 0.49
N GLY A 485 -16.22 -22.56 1.79
CA GLY A 485 -16.31 -23.90 2.38
C GLY A 485 -14.96 -24.62 2.52
N GLU A 486 -13.86 -23.93 2.32
CA GLU A 486 -12.56 -24.47 2.67
C GLU A 486 -12.52 -24.71 4.17
N GLN A 487 -12.35 -25.96 4.56
CA GLN A 487 -12.13 -26.30 5.94
C GLN A 487 -10.68 -26.00 6.32
N HIS A 488 -10.49 -25.40 7.48
CA HIS A 488 -9.16 -25.16 8.01
C HIS A 488 -9.14 -25.38 9.52
N ILE A 489 -7.98 -25.71 10.00
CA ILE A 489 -7.69 -25.87 11.42
C ILE A 489 -6.61 -24.89 11.84
N THR A 490 -6.68 -24.47 13.09
CA THR A 490 -5.60 -23.74 13.73
C THR A 490 -4.76 -24.74 14.53
N ASP A 491 -3.48 -24.73 14.28
CA ASP A 491 -2.55 -25.55 15.01
C ASP A 491 -2.32 -25.00 16.42
N VAL A 492 -2.44 -25.87 17.43
CA VAL A 492 -2.32 -25.50 18.84
C VAL A 492 -0.90 -25.16 19.23
N ALA A 493 0.10 -25.74 18.57
CA ALA A 493 1.52 -25.54 18.92
C ALA A 493 2.11 -24.29 18.27
N SER A 494 1.97 -24.14 16.96
CA SER A 494 2.53 -23.02 16.21
C SER A 494 1.54 -21.90 15.91
N HIS A 495 0.27 -22.11 16.22
CA HIS A 495 -0.85 -21.18 15.97
C HIS A 495 -0.97 -20.73 14.52
N HIS A 496 -0.48 -21.54 13.57
CA HIS A 496 -0.68 -21.34 12.16
C HIS A 496 -2.03 -21.88 11.70
N ARG A 497 -2.50 -21.35 10.60
CA ARG A 497 -3.72 -21.77 9.91
C ARG A 497 -3.35 -22.81 8.86
N TRP A 498 -3.99 -23.98 8.93
CA TRP A 498 -3.80 -25.08 7.98
C TRP A 498 -5.06 -25.25 7.15
N LEU A 499 -4.88 -25.42 5.84
CA LEU A 499 -5.96 -25.75 4.93
C LEU A 499 -6.12 -27.28 4.92
N LEU A 500 -7.34 -27.74 5.11
CA LEU A 500 -7.68 -29.15 4.96
C LEU A 500 -7.90 -29.47 3.48
N PRO A 501 -7.51 -30.67 3.02
CA PRO A 501 -7.86 -31.14 1.67
C PRO A 501 -9.38 -31.12 1.47
N SER A 502 -9.82 -30.73 0.28
CA SER A 502 -11.24 -30.78 -0.09
C SER A 502 -11.73 -32.21 -0.10
N ASP A 503 -12.97 -32.45 0.37
CA ASP A 503 -13.58 -33.79 0.37
C ASP A 503 -13.51 -34.41 -1.03
N GLY A 504 -12.87 -35.58 -1.15
CA GLY A 504 -12.73 -36.35 -2.39
C GLY A 504 -11.42 -36.20 -3.15
N VAL A 505 -10.50 -35.33 -2.71
CA VAL A 505 -9.12 -35.29 -3.21
C VAL A 505 -8.21 -35.86 -2.10
N GLU A 506 -7.67 -37.06 -2.31
CA GLU A 506 -6.54 -37.53 -1.52
C GLU A 506 -5.37 -36.60 -1.82
N ASP A 507 -5.17 -35.58 -0.97
CA ASP A 507 -3.97 -34.78 -1.03
C ASP A 507 -2.82 -35.65 -0.50
N THR A 508 -2.14 -36.30 -1.44
CA THR A 508 -1.00 -37.19 -1.15
C THR A 508 0.10 -36.47 -0.38
N ALA A 509 0.18 -35.13 -0.49
CA ALA A 509 1.14 -34.32 0.27
C ALA A 509 0.83 -34.32 1.77
N TRP A 510 -0.46 -34.32 2.17
CA TRP A 510 -0.89 -34.44 3.56
C TRP A 510 -0.58 -35.83 4.14
N LEU A 511 -0.88 -36.87 3.35
CA LEU A 511 -0.61 -38.26 3.75
C LEU A 511 0.90 -38.55 3.88
N GLN A 512 1.73 -37.80 3.14
CA GLN A 512 3.21 -37.90 3.20
C GLN A 512 3.84 -36.93 4.21
N GLY A 513 3.07 -36.24 5.06
CA GLY A 513 3.61 -35.23 6.00
C GLY A 513 4.07 -33.93 5.35
N LYS A 514 3.85 -33.74 4.06
CA LYS A 514 4.28 -32.55 3.29
C LYS A 514 3.26 -31.42 3.23
N GLY A 515 2.16 -31.51 3.97
CA GLY A 515 1.17 -30.45 4.09
C GLY A 515 1.83 -29.16 4.62
N ARG A 516 1.36 -27.99 4.14
CA ARG A 516 1.88 -26.68 4.57
C ARG A 516 0.78 -25.85 5.21
N CYS A 517 1.17 -24.94 6.10
CA CYS A 517 0.24 -23.94 6.60
C CYS A 517 -0.15 -22.93 5.49
N ALA A 518 -1.21 -22.16 5.72
CA ALA A 518 -1.75 -21.22 4.74
C ALA A 518 -0.73 -20.17 4.27
N CYS A 519 0.21 -19.72 5.14
CA CYS A 519 1.28 -18.80 4.75
C CYS A 519 2.49 -19.49 4.10
N GLY A 520 2.58 -20.84 4.14
CA GLY A 520 3.67 -21.63 3.57
C GLY A 520 4.95 -21.72 4.40
N LEU A 521 5.00 -21.11 5.58
CA LEU A 521 6.20 -21.06 6.43
C LEU A 521 6.45 -22.39 7.16
N LYS A 522 5.40 -23.07 7.61
CA LYS A 522 5.47 -24.33 8.37
C LYS A 522 5.03 -25.49 7.50
N THR A 523 5.77 -26.61 7.60
CA THR A 523 5.40 -27.90 7.01
C THR A 523 4.83 -28.83 8.08
N ALA A 524 4.12 -29.89 7.68
CA ALA A 524 3.58 -30.88 8.61
C ALA A 524 4.68 -31.66 9.33
N GLU A 525 5.84 -31.87 8.71
CA GLU A 525 7.01 -32.49 9.31
C GLU A 525 7.62 -31.61 10.41
N GLU A 526 7.92 -30.33 10.10
CA GLU A 526 8.42 -29.35 11.08
C GLU A 526 7.46 -29.19 12.27
N HIS A 527 6.16 -29.31 12.01
CA HIS A 527 5.14 -29.26 13.04
C HIS A 527 5.11 -30.49 13.93
N ALA A 528 5.37 -31.67 13.39
CA ALA A 528 5.46 -32.91 14.17
C ALA A 528 6.66 -32.87 15.13
N GLU A 529 7.81 -32.41 14.69
CA GLU A 529 9.01 -32.22 15.50
C GLU A 529 8.79 -31.20 16.63
N GLU A 530 8.16 -30.06 16.37
CA GLU A 530 7.81 -29.07 17.41
C GLU A 530 6.85 -29.63 18.47
N ARG A 531 5.92 -30.52 18.09
CA ARG A 531 5.03 -31.20 19.05
C ARG A 531 5.78 -32.12 19.98
N GLU A 532 6.72 -32.92 19.49
CA GLU A 532 7.52 -33.79 20.32
C GLU A 532 8.37 -32.99 21.33
N TRP A 533 8.98 -31.88 20.90
CA TRP A 533 9.73 -30.98 21.78
C TRP A 533 8.87 -30.36 22.89
N ASN A 534 7.66 -29.91 22.57
CA ASN A 534 6.74 -29.29 23.55
C ASN A 534 6.13 -30.31 24.53
N LEU A 535 5.97 -31.56 24.11
CA LEU A 535 5.55 -32.64 25.01
C LEU A 535 6.67 -33.09 25.97
N VAL A 536 7.91 -32.98 25.53
CA VAL A 536 9.09 -33.35 26.35
C VAL A 536 9.58 -32.18 27.22
N GLY A 537 9.43 -30.95 26.77
CA GLY A 537 9.89 -29.72 27.45
C GLY A 537 9.02 -29.24 28.62
N GLY A 538 7.85 -29.88 28.86
CA GLY A 538 6.94 -29.52 29.97
C GLY A 538 7.38 -29.99 31.36
N VAL A 539 8.47 -30.74 31.47
CA VAL A 539 9.00 -31.22 32.74
C VAL A 539 10.53 -31.13 32.73
N GLN A 540 11.11 -29.96 32.86
CA GLN A 540 12.45 -29.79 33.42
C GLN A 540 12.82 -28.32 33.59
N GLY A 541 12.46 -27.73 34.71
CA GLY A 541 13.23 -26.69 35.34
C GLY A 541 14.36 -27.32 36.13
N GLY A 542 15.61 -27.17 35.68
CA GLY A 542 16.82 -27.25 36.48
C GLY A 542 17.42 -28.63 36.71
N ALA A 543 18.42 -29.03 35.92
CA ALA A 543 19.64 -29.68 36.43
C ALA A 543 20.69 -29.85 35.32
N GLN A 544 21.93 -29.68 35.73
CA GLN A 544 23.18 -29.63 34.99
C GLN A 544 23.48 -30.88 34.13
N ARG A 545 24.18 -30.64 33.03
CA ARG A 545 24.84 -31.65 32.19
C ARG A 545 25.84 -32.50 32.99
N GLY A 546 25.66 -33.80 32.92
CA GLY A 546 26.67 -34.80 33.24
C GLY A 546 26.33 -36.07 32.47
N GLY A 547 27.13 -36.38 31.45
CA GLY A 547 26.98 -37.58 30.65
C GLY A 547 27.22 -38.83 31.43
N ILE A 548 26.58 -39.94 31.05
CA ILE A 548 27.10 -41.34 31.10
C ILE A 548 26.13 -42.26 30.34
N LYS A 549 26.76 -43.25 29.72
CA LYS A 549 26.32 -44.24 28.74
C LYS A 549 25.20 -45.19 29.17
N GLU A 550 24.57 -45.76 28.14
CA GLU A 550 23.82 -47.01 28.01
C GLU A 550 23.90 -48.04 29.12
N ASN A 551 22.76 -48.62 29.46
CA ASN A 551 22.58 -50.09 29.36
C ASN A 551 21.11 -50.46 29.63
N GLY A 552 20.67 -51.42 28.86
CA GLY A 552 19.30 -51.89 28.75
C GLY A 552 18.79 -52.75 29.89
N ALA A 553 17.56 -53.09 29.70
CA ALA A 553 16.86 -54.35 30.09
C ALA A 553 15.70 -54.24 31.10
N HIS A 554 14.61 -54.78 30.62
CA HIS A 554 13.56 -55.60 31.28
C HIS A 554 12.37 -54.96 32.00
N LEU A 555 11.24 -55.33 31.36
CA LEU A 555 9.87 -55.48 31.86
C LEU A 555 9.75 -55.82 33.34
N GLN A 556 8.77 -55.24 34.05
CA GLN A 556 7.71 -56.04 34.68
C GLN A 556 6.52 -55.17 35.13
N LYS A 557 5.34 -55.69 34.81
CA LYS A 557 4.02 -55.27 35.28
C LYS A 557 3.85 -55.58 36.77
N SER A 558 3.19 -54.72 37.55
CA SER A 558 2.28 -55.17 38.58
C SER A 558 1.24 -54.09 38.94
N LYS A 559 0.08 -54.59 39.19
CA LYS A 559 -1.20 -53.94 39.50
C LYS A 559 -1.28 -53.55 40.98
N THR A 560 -2.26 -52.73 41.26
CA THR A 560 -3.31 -52.73 42.27
C THR A 560 -3.30 -51.62 43.31
N GLU A 561 -4.51 -51.06 43.43
CA GLU A 561 -5.28 -50.63 44.61
C GLU A 561 -4.68 -49.50 45.44
N GLY A 562 -5.37 -48.42 45.65
CA GLY A 562 -6.70 -48.13 46.16
C GLY A 562 -6.54 -47.54 47.55
N ASP A 563 -6.91 -46.33 47.82
CA ASP A 563 -7.86 -46.00 48.88
C ASP A 563 -7.97 -44.50 49.15
N ARG A 564 -9.17 -44.17 49.48
CA ARG A 564 -9.78 -42.90 49.90
C ARG A 564 -9.18 -42.39 51.23
N TYR A 565 -9.25 -41.12 51.48
CA TYR A 565 -10.05 -40.46 52.51
C TYR A 565 -9.69 -38.99 52.73
N ASP A 566 -10.62 -38.23 53.07
CA ASP A 566 -11.02 -36.86 53.27
C ASP A 566 -10.56 -36.27 54.63
N PRO A 567 -11.05 -35.12 55.05
CA PRO A 567 -10.36 -33.84 55.27
C PRO A 567 -10.25 -33.42 56.73
N SER A 568 -9.69 -32.29 56.99
CA SER A 568 -10.00 -31.34 58.07
C SER A 568 -8.81 -30.57 58.62
N SER A 569 -8.81 -29.30 58.37
CA SER A 569 -8.48 -28.08 59.15
C SER A 569 -7.79 -28.23 60.56
N PRO A 570 -7.37 -27.16 61.27
CA PRO A 570 -7.26 -25.75 60.95
C PRO A 570 -6.04 -25.00 61.63
N VAL A 571 -5.92 -23.67 61.29
CA VAL A 571 -5.56 -22.54 62.17
C VAL A 571 -4.14 -22.41 62.73
N SER A 572 -3.49 -21.31 62.47
CA SER A 572 -3.16 -20.21 63.39
C SER A 572 -2.14 -19.22 62.81
N ASN A 573 -2.57 -18.00 62.71
CA ASN A 573 -2.08 -16.73 63.31
C ASN A 573 -0.57 -16.60 63.60
N SER A 574 0.05 -15.55 63.09
CA SER A 574 0.31 -14.33 63.88
C SER A 574 1.38 -13.39 63.30
N HIS A 575 1.01 -12.14 63.33
CA HIS A 575 1.74 -10.92 63.68
C HIS A 575 2.80 -10.30 62.77
N LYS A 576 2.35 -9.13 62.22
CA LYS A 576 2.85 -7.76 62.49
C LYS A 576 4.36 -7.47 62.37
N LYS A 577 4.71 -6.54 61.51
CA LYS A 577 5.14 -5.19 61.92
C LYS A 577 5.33 -4.24 60.71
N THR A 578 4.65 -3.12 60.86
CA THR A 578 4.82 -1.77 60.33
C THR A 578 6.28 -1.28 60.34
N VAL A 579 6.64 -0.43 59.37
CA VAL A 579 7.19 0.92 59.61
C VAL A 579 7.29 1.71 58.30
N ASN A 580 6.71 2.89 58.38
CA ASN A 580 6.63 4.13 57.66
C ASN A 580 7.87 4.75 56.99
N LYS A 581 7.50 5.68 56.10
CA LYS A 581 8.10 7.00 55.72
C LYS A 581 8.99 6.97 54.47
N LYS A 582 8.87 7.90 53.54
CA LYS A 582 8.40 9.31 53.49
C LYS A 582 8.27 9.70 52.02
N ALA A 583 7.32 10.58 51.76
CA ALA A 583 7.13 11.36 50.54
C ALA A 583 8.31 12.29 50.24
N LYS A 584 8.53 12.56 48.97
CA LYS A 584 8.93 13.90 48.50
C LYS A 584 8.48 14.12 47.07
N ASP A 585 7.71 15.19 46.94
CA ASP A 585 7.31 15.87 45.73
C ASP A 585 8.52 16.32 44.87
N SER A 586 8.34 16.29 43.57
CA SER A 586 8.73 17.43 42.72
C SER A 586 8.14 17.32 41.30
N SER A 587 7.26 18.24 41.01
CA SER A 587 6.79 18.68 39.72
C SER A 587 7.93 19.09 38.77
N LYS A 588 7.77 18.79 37.45
CA LYS A 588 8.14 19.67 36.32
C LYS A 588 7.81 18.98 34.99
N SER A 589 6.82 19.47 34.32
CA SER A 589 6.80 20.28 33.08
C SER A 589 7.44 19.65 31.83
N ASP A 590 6.57 19.48 30.87
CA ASP A 590 6.70 19.51 29.39
C ASP A 590 8.07 19.83 28.79
N LYS A 591 8.47 18.99 27.84
CA LYS A 591 9.11 19.47 26.62
C LYS A 591 9.04 18.41 25.51
N CYS A 592 8.35 18.76 24.44
CA CYS A 592 8.54 18.19 23.11
C CYS A 592 10.01 18.26 22.74
N THR A 593 10.56 17.17 22.22
CA THR A 593 11.90 17.17 21.60
C THR A 593 11.79 16.60 20.20
N GLU A 594 11.98 17.48 19.24
CA GLU A 594 12.34 17.18 17.86
C GLU A 594 13.59 16.31 17.82
N ILE A 595 13.56 15.25 17.04
CA ILE A 595 14.76 14.44 16.76
C ILE A 595 15.33 14.88 15.44
N LEU A 596 16.43 15.64 15.54
CA LEU A 596 17.38 15.94 14.49
C LEU A 596 18.20 14.70 14.12
N MET A 597 18.43 14.55 12.83
CA MET A 597 19.39 13.62 12.22
C MET A 597 20.82 13.96 12.60
N PRO A 598 21.71 13.00 12.77
CA PRO A 598 23.14 13.25 12.65
C PRO A 598 23.68 12.77 11.31
N GLY A 599 24.43 13.63 10.67
CA GLY A 599 25.25 13.33 9.50
C GLY A 599 26.67 12.93 9.88
N ASN A 600 27.25 12.22 8.94
CA ASN A 600 28.67 12.11 8.56
C ASN A 600 29.71 11.43 9.44
N GLY A 601 30.30 10.41 8.83
CA GLY A 601 31.76 10.33 8.59
C GLY A 601 32.54 9.39 9.48
N GLY A 602 33.18 8.40 8.86
CA GLY A 602 34.36 7.77 9.43
C GLY A 602 34.53 6.27 9.10
N ASP A 603 35.38 6.03 8.10
CA ASP A 603 35.98 4.72 7.82
C ASP A 603 36.62 4.09 9.06
N ILE A 604 36.34 2.82 9.33
CA ILE A 604 37.31 1.91 9.95
C ILE A 604 37.04 0.49 9.44
N CYS A 605 37.98 -0.02 8.66
CA CYS A 605 38.18 -1.42 8.32
C CYS A 605 38.55 -2.19 9.61
N GLY A 606 37.76 -3.21 9.93
CA GLY A 606 38.04 -4.13 11.01
C GLY A 606 37.39 -5.47 10.74
N THR A 607 38.21 -6.42 10.29
CA THR A 607 37.88 -7.84 10.21
C THR A 607 37.50 -8.36 11.59
N MET A 608 36.30 -8.88 11.75
CA MET A 608 35.95 -9.76 12.88
C MET A 608 35.21 -10.99 12.37
N ASP A 609 35.79 -12.10 12.70
CA ASP A 609 35.22 -13.43 12.55
C ASP A 609 33.87 -13.51 13.28
N ALA A 610 32.83 -13.86 12.54
CA ALA A 610 31.51 -14.09 13.07
C ALA A 610 31.15 -15.58 12.88
N ASP A 611 31.50 -16.36 13.88
CA ASP A 611 30.86 -17.66 14.09
C ASP A 611 29.71 -17.47 15.09
N SER A 612 28.53 -17.27 14.61
CA SER A 612 27.27 -17.44 15.34
C SER A 612 26.25 -18.01 14.36
N GLY A 613 26.11 -19.35 14.44
CA GLY A 613 25.13 -20.09 13.66
C GLY A 613 23.71 -19.61 13.92
N ASN A 614 23.25 -18.73 13.08
CA ASN A 614 21.84 -18.45 12.88
C ASN A 614 21.45 -19.09 11.55
N SER A 615 20.80 -20.26 11.61
CA SER A 615 20.30 -20.96 10.44
C SER A 615 19.22 -20.11 9.77
N THR A 616 19.61 -19.24 8.85
CA THR A 616 18.73 -18.70 7.83
C THR A 616 18.39 -19.87 6.90
N ALA A 617 17.33 -20.61 7.23
CA ALA A 617 16.73 -21.57 6.31
C ALA A 617 16.45 -20.82 5.01
N SER A 618 17.09 -21.23 3.93
CA SER A 618 16.92 -20.62 2.61
C SER A 618 15.44 -20.68 2.23
N LEU A 619 14.82 -19.53 2.11
CA LEU A 619 13.41 -19.35 1.70
C LEU A 619 13.19 -19.70 0.21
N SER A 620 14.27 -20.11 -0.49
CA SER A 620 14.26 -20.46 -1.91
C SER A 620 13.39 -21.69 -2.17
N GLY A 621 12.44 -21.54 -3.10
CA GLY A 621 11.58 -22.64 -3.59
C GLY A 621 10.26 -22.86 -2.85
N LYS A 622 9.94 -22.12 -1.80
CA LYS A 622 8.66 -22.21 -1.08
C LYS A 622 7.66 -21.17 -1.66
N ASN A 623 6.44 -21.58 -1.97
CA ASN A 623 5.36 -20.65 -2.27
C ASN A 623 4.89 -19.97 -0.98
N LEU A 624 5.54 -18.87 -0.62
CA LEU A 624 5.23 -18.12 0.60
C LEU A 624 4.18 -17.06 0.31
N ILE A 625 3.32 -16.82 1.29
CA ILE A 625 2.36 -15.71 1.32
C ILE A 625 2.74 -14.82 2.48
N LEU A 626 3.34 -13.68 2.16
CA LEU A 626 3.86 -12.75 3.15
C LEU A 626 3.16 -11.39 3.03
N ASP A 627 2.92 -10.78 4.18
CA ASP A 627 2.42 -9.40 4.29
C ASP A 627 3.60 -8.45 4.60
N SER A 628 3.63 -7.26 4.00
CA SER A 628 4.62 -6.23 4.35
C SER A 628 4.46 -5.83 5.82
N PHE A 629 5.56 -5.86 6.58
CA PHE A 629 5.58 -5.51 8.00
C PHE A 629 5.05 -4.09 8.24
N ALA A 630 5.59 -3.11 7.53
CA ALA A 630 5.23 -1.71 7.71
C ALA A 630 3.74 -1.44 7.39
N VAL A 631 3.23 -2.00 6.30
CA VAL A 631 1.81 -1.89 5.91
C VAL A 631 0.91 -2.50 6.98
N LYS A 632 1.21 -3.73 7.41
CA LYS A 632 0.39 -4.48 8.35
C LYS A 632 0.36 -3.87 9.74
N CYS A 633 1.52 -3.43 10.25
CA CYS A 633 1.61 -2.74 11.55
C CYS A 633 0.82 -1.43 11.56
N ASN A 634 0.91 -0.63 10.48
CA ASN A 634 0.13 0.60 10.39
C ASN A 634 -1.37 0.32 10.24
N ALA A 635 -1.77 -0.63 9.40
CA ALA A 635 -3.16 -1.06 9.23
C ALA A 635 -3.78 -1.51 10.57
N PHE A 636 -3.06 -2.31 11.34
CA PHE A 636 -3.47 -2.75 12.66
C PHE A 636 -3.65 -1.57 13.63
N ARG A 637 -2.65 -0.65 13.69
CA ARG A 637 -2.71 0.54 14.55
C ARG A 637 -3.92 1.41 14.20
N VAL A 638 -4.08 1.77 12.92
CA VAL A 638 -5.19 2.60 12.45
C VAL A 638 -6.55 1.94 12.76
N ALA A 639 -6.65 0.62 12.61
CA ALA A 639 -7.88 -0.10 12.91
C ALA A 639 -8.29 0.05 14.38
N VAL A 640 -7.36 -0.16 15.32
CA VAL A 640 -7.65 -0.07 16.76
C VAL A 640 -7.92 1.38 17.18
N GLU A 641 -7.12 2.33 16.71
CA GLU A 641 -7.29 3.75 17.01
C GLU A 641 -8.62 4.29 16.49
N THR A 642 -9.03 3.89 15.28
CA THR A 642 -10.34 4.27 14.71
C THR A 642 -11.49 3.65 15.50
N ALA A 643 -11.38 2.38 15.90
CA ALA A 643 -12.38 1.74 16.74
C ALA A 643 -12.52 2.46 18.08
N ASN A 644 -11.40 2.78 18.73
CA ASN A 644 -11.38 3.52 19.99
C ASN A 644 -11.96 4.93 19.86
N MET A 645 -11.71 5.60 18.72
CA MET A 645 -12.31 6.91 18.43
C MET A 645 -13.83 6.80 18.33
N VAL A 646 -14.37 5.82 17.61
CA VAL A 646 -15.81 5.59 17.48
C VAL A 646 -16.44 5.27 18.84
N LEU A 647 -15.80 4.45 19.67
CA LEU A 647 -16.29 4.09 21.00
C LEU A 647 -16.37 5.30 21.97
N ARG A 648 -15.60 6.36 21.72
CA ARG A 648 -15.62 7.62 22.52
C ARG A 648 -16.70 8.61 22.07
N ILE A 649 -17.43 8.35 20.97
CA ILE A 649 -18.48 9.26 20.47
C ILE A 649 -19.69 9.22 21.41
N GLY A 650 -20.00 10.37 22.04
CA GLY A 650 -21.19 10.52 22.89
C GLY A 650 -22.42 11.06 22.15
N HIS A 651 -22.22 11.92 21.15
CA HIS A 651 -23.30 12.57 20.41
C HIS A 651 -22.93 12.69 18.93
N THR A 652 -23.94 12.64 18.08
CA THR A 652 -23.82 12.91 16.64
C THR A 652 -24.65 14.14 16.30
N ILE A 653 -24.07 15.07 15.57
CA ILE A 653 -24.73 16.27 15.05
C ILE A 653 -24.80 16.09 13.53
N GLU A 654 -26.01 16.05 13.00
CA GLU A 654 -26.26 15.94 11.55
C GLU A 654 -26.98 17.20 11.10
N ASP A 655 -26.45 17.88 10.09
CA ASP A 655 -27.13 18.99 9.44
C ASP A 655 -28.17 18.41 8.46
N ILE A 656 -29.41 18.83 8.62
CA ILE A 656 -30.50 18.42 7.74
C ILE A 656 -30.56 19.47 6.63
N ASN A 657 -30.01 19.12 5.45
CA ASN A 657 -30.17 19.89 4.23
C ASN A 657 -31.50 19.56 3.54
#